data_0357b8bd4bcd09b45e8422517011ec09
#
_entry.id   0357b8bd4bcd09b45e8422517011ec09
#
_cell.length_a   1.000
_cell.length_b   1.000
_cell.length_c   1.000
_cell.angle_alpha   90.00
_cell.angle_beta   90.00
_cell.angle_gamma   90.00
#
_symmetry.space_group_name_H-M   'P 1'
#
loop_
_entity.id
_entity.type
_entity.pdbx_description
1 polymer ?
#
loop_
_entity_poly.entity_id
_entity_poly.type
_entity_poly.pdbx_seq_one_letter_code
_entity_poly.pdbx_strand_id
1 'polypeptide(L)'
;MPGKQSRRTEDKAVMLERACRHGAFALLAAAVAALMIVDAGAVTRVPSADGQFWDIQDTSAWAQDSGGIATGGRANPFNGFGYLKLQVRRADNSLLSRNVYLKGFGLHHDGAGRFDSITPVLQDGIVIARAVATSKDTSYLRYFDSFTNSTDEVRTVQVAWGGASGAFDDGGRVAVATTSNGDQKIDLTDSFVTVMQNARGVANPLRGPSGHGPSAHVLGSKASGLLTSVGDMYADPFVDKWPGYDSAHIGYVFTLLLRPGETAALVTFVVKGLSEVYDPRGGYPIPSKDALVTGEAVYSGADAKVPAAGSEIMRVTDLARQLTKEPDLKGLTPRQRAQIVNWNVPAQAPPKAFTVFEQTVAQLQDAMTRGETTSEDITREYLARLSLYDRNGPTFRALLSVNPLAIADARQRDAERAAGRVRSPFHGVPVVFKDNIDATELPTTGGSRALLDHHPRLDSRVAAGMKRGGAVVLGKANLDEFPFGDFGISTVGGTVGNAYDQSLSTAGSSGGSATAVATSLAALGFGTDTCNSLSNPAAFASLATIRVTRGLTSRAGVMPLNTFNDTVGPMGKSVRDVALALDLVTGTDAEDPATADAASHISGSFAQGLATATLEGKRIGALRQRFVGFTGEREVAANMERVIKELQAAGATVVDVAIPDYDAKYAAARGAAPGSLKAGWTAYLSRGSKPGDKVLTIQDLLASGKLAPVSARRLEGALAAMPAGAALDEATRKFFESRETFRQIFVDLLEQQKLDALLYPANQARPHTHEGGLERYGSEPGTCEESAASGLPQVTVPAGFIGGRYPVGISLLGRMWDDRRLLELGAAYERATRHRRPPATVK
;
A
#
# COMPACT_ATOMS: atom_id res chain seq x y z
N MET A 1 43.84 -26.37 63.92
CA MET A 1 43.36 -25.11 63.22
C MET A 1 42.45 -25.46 62.03
N PRO A 2 41.15 -25.32 62.15
CA PRO A 2 40.29 -25.19 61.01
C PRO A 2 39.39 -23.93 61.16
N GLY A 3 39.61 -22.97 60.37
CA GLY A 3 38.83 -21.69 60.53
C GLY A 3 38.97 -20.70 59.44
N LYS A 4 39.49 -20.97 58.25
CA LYS A 4 39.62 -20.04 57.15
C LYS A 4 39.04 -20.51 55.82
N GLN A 5 38.48 -21.69 55.69
CA GLN A 5 37.85 -22.12 54.42
C GLN A 5 36.33 -21.97 54.36
N SER A 6 35.63 -21.82 55.48
CA SER A 6 34.17 -21.70 55.50
C SER A 6 33.64 -20.33 55.14
N ARG A 7 34.36 -19.27 55.52
CA ARG A 7 33.93 -17.89 55.19
C ARG A 7 34.04 -17.51 53.69
N ARG A 8 34.95 -18.11 52.94
CA ARG A 8 35.07 -17.87 51.50
C ARG A 8 34.00 -18.54 50.64
N THR A 9 33.35 -19.58 51.13
CA THR A 9 32.26 -20.27 50.43
C THR A 9 30.92 -19.60 50.68
N GLU A 10 30.69 -19.07 51.87
CA GLU A 10 29.49 -18.29 52.19
C GLU A 10 29.44 -16.93 51.47
N ASP A 11 30.56 -16.21 51.40
CA ASP A 11 30.65 -14.96 50.67
C ASP A 11 30.42 -15.15 49.13
N LYS A 12 30.88 -16.28 48.58
CA LYS A 12 30.61 -16.59 47.15
C LYS A 12 29.15 -16.95 46.89
N ALA A 13 28.54 -17.67 47.83
CA ALA A 13 27.11 -18.04 47.73
C ALA A 13 26.22 -16.79 47.83
N VAL A 14 26.51 -15.87 48.74
CA VAL A 14 25.77 -14.60 48.89
C VAL A 14 26.02 -13.67 47.70
N MET A 15 27.20 -13.64 47.10
CA MET A 15 27.46 -12.90 45.88
C MET A 15 26.74 -13.52 44.66
N LEU A 16 26.69 -14.83 44.52
CA LEU A 16 25.95 -15.50 43.47
C LEU A 16 24.44 -15.28 43.61
N GLU A 17 23.93 -15.34 44.82
CA GLU A 17 22.51 -15.11 45.10
C GLU A 17 22.10 -13.67 44.85
N ARG A 18 22.98 -12.67 45.16
CA ARG A 18 22.75 -11.28 44.78
C ARG A 18 22.86 -11.06 43.27
N ALA A 19 23.78 -11.70 42.56
CA ALA A 19 23.93 -11.63 41.11
C ALA A 19 22.71 -12.27 40.39
N CYS A 20 22.23 -13.43 40.91
CA CYS A 20 21.01 -14.06 40.41
C CYS A 20 19.76 -13.22 40.66
N ARG A 21 19.64 -12.56 41.83
CA ARG A 21 18.50 -11.67 42.11
C ARG A 21 18.53 -10.42 41.23
N HIS A 22 19.68 -9.80 40.95
CA HIS A 22 19.80 -8.66 40.06
C HIS A 22 19.61 -9.06 38.58
N GLY A 23 20.09 -10.23 38.17
CA GLY A 23 19.83 -10.78 36.83
C GLY A 23 18.36 -11.15 36.63
N ALA A 24 17.72 -11.75 37.64
CA ALA A 24 16.29 -12.05 37.59
C ALA A 24 15.42 -10.78 37.62
N PHE A 25 15.82 -9.75 38.35
CA PHE A 25 15.14 -8.44 38.33
C PHE A 25 15.35 -7.72 37.00
N ALA A 26 16.50 -7.76 36.38
CA ALA A 26 16.75 -7.20 35.04
C ALA A 26 16.01 -7.97 33.95
N LEU A 27 15.92 -9.31 34.05
CA LEU A 27 15.12 -10.12 33.15
C LEU A 27 13.61 -9.96 33.39
N LEU A 28 13.18 -9.78 34.62
CA LEU A 28 11.78 -9.48 34.96
C LEU A 28 11.41 -8.06 34.52
N ALA A 29 12.30 -7.07 34.69
CA ALA A 29 12.09 -5.73 34.21
C ALA A 29 12.10 -5.66 32.66
N ALA A 30 12.95 -6.43 31.99
CA ALA A 30 12.93 -6.58 30.53
C ALA A 30 11.69 -7.37 30.04
N ALA A 31 11.25 -8.39 30.79
CA ALA A 31 10.04 -9.14 30.49
C ALA A 31 8.77 -8.32 30.79
N VAL A 32 8.77 -7.52 31.87
CA VAL A 32 7.69 -6.56 32.16
C VAL A 32 7.68 -5.42 31.17
N ALA A 33 8.84 -4.90 30.74
CA ALA A 33 8.93 -3.96 29.64
C ALA A 33 8.49 -4.57 28.30
N ALA A 34 8.78 -5.87 28.05
CA ALA A 34 8.29 -6.58 26.88
C ALA A 34 6.79 -6.96 26.98
N LEU A 35 6.26 -7.16 28.20
CA LEU A 35 4.82 -7.38 28.42
C LEU A 35 4.01 -6.08 28.46
N MET A 36 4.65 -4.93 28.71
CA MET A 36 4.01 -3.62 28.53
C MET A 36 3.96 -3.15 27.07
N ILE A 37 4.47 -3.94 26.11
CA ILE A 37 4.34 -3.69 24.66
C ILE A 37 3.00 -4.24 24.11
N VAL A 38 2.14 -4.81 24.93
CA VAL A 38 0.90 -5.47 24.46
C VAL A 38 -0.37 -4.64 24.71
N ASP A 39 -0.29 -3.38 25.11
CA ASP A 39 -1.49 -2.51 25.07
C ASP A 39 -1.22 -1.00 25.05
N ALA A 40 -0.09 -0.56 24.52
CA ALA A 40 0.12 0.82 24.13
C ALA A 40 -0.37 1.03 22.69
N GLY A 41 -1.57 0.61 22.37
CA GLY A 41 -2.23 0.92 21.15
C GLY A 41 -2.60 2.40 21.14
N ALA A 42 -2.25 3.14 20.13
CA ALA A 42 -2.80 4.40 19.69
C ALA A 42 -1.86 5.62 19.66
N VAL A 43 -0.60 5.51 20.11
CA VAL A 43 0.24 6.71 20.20
C VAL A 43 1.71 6.39 19.97
N THR A 44 2.33 7.02 18.98
CA THR A 44 3.79 6.97 18.81
C THR A 44 4.45 8.16 19.49
N ARG A 45 5.45 7.89 20.31
CA ARG A 45 6.25 8.90 21.00
C ARG A 45 7.48 9.29 20.19
N VAL A 46 7.64 10.60 19.94
CA VAL A 46 8.77 11.17 19.18
C VAL A 46 9.49 12.23 19.99
N PRO A 47 10.83 12.21 20.09
CA PRO A 47 11.58 13.21 20.83
C PRO A 47 11.52 14.60 20.16
N SER A 48 11.70 15.67 20.99
CA SER A 48 11.83 17.05 20.53
C SER A 48 13.09 17.71 21.06
N ALA A 49 13.50 18.85 20.50
CA ALA A 49 14.78 19.52 20.77
C ALA A 49 14.97 19.98 22.22
N ASP A 50 13.88 20.23 22.92
CA ASP A 50 13.86 20.68 24.33
C ASP A 50 13.98 19.52 25.33
N GLY A 51 14.31 18.32 24.85
CA GLY A 51 14.37 17.10 25.65
C GLY A 51 13.00 16.55 26.02
N GLN A 52 11.92 17.13 25.47
CA GLN A 52 10.56 16.63 25.59
C GLN A 52 10.25 15.61 24.48
N PHE A 53 8.99 15.21 24.41
CA PHE A 53 8.49 14.34 23.35
C PHE A 53 7.10 14.78 22.90
N TRP A 54 6.70 14.28 21.77
CA TRP A 54 5.37 14.40 21.24
C TRP A 54 4.75 13.02 21.20
N ASP A 55 3.54 12.88 21.71
CA ASP A 55 2.72 11.68 21.61
C ASP A 55 1.70 11.90 20.52
N ILE A 56 1.88 11.25 19.37
CA ILE A 56 1.04 11.41 18.17
C ILE A 56 0.10 10.21 18.02
N GLN A 57 -1.17 10.47 17.80
CA GLN A 57 -2.20 9.45 17.55
C GLN A 57 -2.09 8.93 16.11
N ASP A 58 -1.38 7.81 15.93
CA ASP A 58 -1.06 7.24 14.63
C ASP A 58 -1.46 5.77 14.45
N THR A 59 -2.20 5.19 15.38
CA THR A 59 -2.56 3.79 15.22
C THR A 59 -3.65 3.54 14.19
N SER A 60 -3.44 2.47 13.44
CA SER A 60 -4.42 1.87 12.53
C SER A 60 -5.63 1.22 13.23
N ALA A 61 -5.69 1.20 14.54
CA ALA A 61 -6.89 0.85 15.29
C ALA A 61 -7.95 1.90 14.96
N TRP A 62 -8.69 1.64 13.97
CA TRP A 62 -9.69 2.38 13.17
C TRP A 62 -10.64 3.33 13.93
N ALA A 63 -10.34 3.66 15.15
CA ALA A 63 -11.11 4.58 15.97
C ALA A 63 -10.37 5.86 16.40
N GLN A 64 -9.04 5.97 16.33
CA GLN A 64 -8.31 7.07 16.99
C GLN A 64 -7.17 7.71 16.20
N ASP A 65 -6.87 7.21 15.02
CA ASP A 65 -5.84 7.69 14.12
C ASP A 65 -6.23 9.06 13.52
N SER A 66 -6.04 10.12 14.31
CA SER A 66 -6.37 11.50 13.93
C SER A 66 -5.13 12.34 13.62
N GLY A 67 -3.93 11.87 13.95
CA GLY A 67 -2.68 12.65 13.93
C GLY A 67 -2.66 13.77 14.98
N GLY A 68 -3.61 13.79 15.88
CA GLY A 68 -3.61 14.75 16.97
C GLY A 68 -2.55 14.42 18.03
N ILE A 69 -2.19 15.41 18.84
CA ILE A 69 -1.34 15.25 20.00
C ILE A 69 -2.17 14.60 21.09
N ALA A 70 -1.83 13.39 21.51
CA ALA A 70 -2.48 12.71 22.63
C ALA A 70 -2.06 13.31 23.96
N THR A 71 -2.71 12.89 25.02
CA THR A 71 -2.28 13.21 26.38
C THR A 71 -0.97 12.50 26.68
N GLY A 72 0.06 13.24 26.96
CA GLY A 72 1.35 12.72 27.37
C GLY A 72 1.77 13.24 28.76
N GLY A 73 1.20 12.71 29.85
CA GLY A 73 1.59 13.02 31.21
C GLY A 73 1.36 14.49 31.67
N ARG A 74 1.63 14.77 32.94
CA ARG A 74 1.36 16.07 33.60
C ARG A 74 2.14 17.27 33.03
N ALA A 75 3.17 17.03 32.22
CA ALA A 75 3.98 18.08 31.61
C ALA A 75 3.54 18.53 30.21
N ASN A 76 2.56 17.86 29.62
CA ASN A 76 2.11 18.14 28.26
C ASN A 76 0.98 19.19 28.27
N PRO A 77 1.14 20.34 27.55
CA PRO A 77 0.12 21.38 27.47
C PRO A 77 -1.11 20.99 26.63
N PHE A 78 -1.17 19.76 26.12
CA PHE A 78 -2.21 19.31 25.19
C PHE A 78 -2.95 18.08 25.73
N ASN A 79 -4.25 18.05 25.47
CA ASN A 79 -5.11 16.92 25.74
C ASN A 79 -6.00 16.67 24.51
N GLY A 80 -5.36 16.23 23.41
CA GLY A 80 -6.05 16.04 22.15
C GLY A 80 -6.08 17.32 21.30
N PHE A 81 -4.94 17.82 20.85
CA PHE A 81 -4.84 18.99 19.99
C PHE A 81 -4.40 18.62 18.58
N GLY A 82 -4.72 19.48 17.61
CA GLY A 82 -4.39 19.27 16.20
C GLY A 82 -5.39 18.38 15.45
N TYR A 83 -6.58 18.19 16.01
CA TYR A 83 -7.68 17.48 15.36
C TYR A 83 -8.24 18.25 14.17
N LEU A 84 -8.89 17.51 13.27
CA LEU A 84 -9.67 18.09 12.18
C LEU A 84 -11.14 17.75 12.32
N LYS A 85 -11.98 18.76 12.12
CA LYS A 85 -13.40 18.59 11.84
C LYS A 85 -13.73 19.21 10.49
N LEU A 86 -14.69 18.64 9.78
CA LEU A 86 -15.05 19.07 8.44
C LEU A 86 -16.54 19.38 8.32
N GLN A 87 -16.84 20.39 7.51
CA GLN A 87 -18.16 20.68 6.99
C GLN A 87 -18.05 20.94 5.49
N VAL A 88 -18.89 20.29 4.69
CA VAL A 88 -18.85 20.41 3.21
C VAL A 88 -20.18 20.93 2.69
N ARG A 89 -20.12 21.88 1.76
CA ARG A 89 -21.27 22.47 1.05
C ARG A 89 -21.11 22.35 -0.45
N ARG A 90 -22.24 22.27 -1.16
CA ARG A 90 -22.31 22.39 -2.62
C ARG A 90 -22.16 23.85 -3.07
N ALA A 91 -22.10 24.07 -4.37
CA ALA A 91 -22.04 25.38 -4.99
C ALA A 91 -23.28 26.27 -4.68
N ASP A 92 -24.44 25.64 -4.50
CA ASP A 92 -25.68 26.30 -4.07
C ASP A 92 -25.76 26.58 -2.57
N ASN A 93 -24.66 26.37 -1.85
CA ASN A 93 -24.54 26.50 -0.41
C ASN A 93 -25.32 25.46 0.44
N SER A 94 -25.96 24.47 -0.20
CA SER A 94 -26.61 23.38 0.52
C SER A 94 -25.57 22.51 1.26
N LEU A 95 -25.91 22.08 2.47
CA LEU A 95 -25.03 21.32 3.34
C LEU A 95 -25.00 19.84 2.92
N LEU A 96 -23.81 19.26 2.75
CA LEU A 96 -23.60 17.84 2.53
C LEU A 96 -23.29 17.11 3.84
N SER A 97 -22.35 17.64 4.60
CA SER A 97 -22.01 17.12 5.93
C SER A 97 -21.74 18.26 6.89
N ARG A 98 -21.91 18.00 8.19
CA ARG A 98 -21.70 18.96 9.26
C ARG A 98 -20.96 18.31 10.42
N ASN A 99 -19.95 19.04 10.93
CA ASN A 99 -19.22 18.70 12.15
C ASN A 99 -18.65 17.27 12.15
N VAL A 100 -18.10 16.82 10.99
CA VAL A 100 -17.52 15.49 10.87
C VAL A 100 -16.12 15.49 11.45
N TYR A 101 -15.90 14.71 12.51
CA TYR A 101 -14.58 14.47 13.06
C TYR A 101 -13.78 13.52 12.15
N LEU A 102 -12.62 13.97 11.68
CA LEU A 102 -11.78 13.21 10.77
C LEU A 102 -10.80 12.30 11.50
N LYS A 103 -10.84 11.04 11.15
CA LYS A 103 -9.98 9.97 11.66
C LYS A 103 -9.86 8.85 10.62
N GLY A 104 -8.96 7.91 10.83
CA GLY A 104 -8.77 6.80 9.90
C GLY A 104 -7.83 7.14 8.74
N PHE A 105 -6.88 8.04 8.97
CA PHE A 105 -5.88 8.44 7.98
C PHE A 105 -4.85 7.35 7.67
N GLY A 106 -4.78 6.27 8.45
CA GLY A 106 -3.73 5.27 8.38
C GLY A 106 -2.35 5.90 8.56
N LEU A 107 -2.22 6.80 9.54
CA LEU A 107 -0.96 7.48 9.80
C LEU A 107 0.11 6.47 10.20
N HIS A 108 1.26 6.56 9.55
CA HIS A 108 2.40 5.71 9.85
C HIS A 108 3.66 6.52 10.06
N HIS A 109 4.39 6.20 11.14
CA HIS A 109 5.65 6.84 11.49
C HIS A 109 6.82 6.25 10.69
N ASP A 110 7.58 7.09 10.01
CA ASP A 110 8.72 6.69 9.17
C ASP A 110 10.02 6.38 9.94
N GLY A 111 9.98 6.43 11.27
CA GLY A 111 11.17 6.27 12.13
C GLY A 111 12.03 7.53 12.24
N ALA A 112 11.77 8.58 11.46
CA ALA A 112 12.55 9.83 11.41
C ALA A 112 11.74 11.07 11.86
N GLY A 113 10.58 10.88 12.47
CA GLY A 113 9.74 11.96 13.01
C GLY A 113 8.66 12.45 12.04
N ARG A 114 8.35 11.70 11.01
CA ARG A 114 7.28 12.02 10.08
C ARG A 114 6.21 10.93 10.05
N PHE A 115 4.96 11.37 10.04
CA PHE A 115 3.77 10.55 9.96
C PHE A 115 3.05 10.90 8.67
N ASP A 116 2.81 9.94 7.82
CA ASP A 116 2.13 10.14 6.54
C ASP A 116 0.86 9.29 6.47
N SER A 117 -0.21 9.87 5.94
CA SER A 117 -1.48 9.20 5.66
C SER A 117 -1.31 8.21 4.51
N ILE A 118 -1.49 6.92 4.80
CA ILE A 118 -1.50 5.86 3.78
C ILE A 118 -2.92 5.48 3.33
N THR A 119 -3.93 5.87 4.09
CA THR A 119 -5.35 5.73 3.74
C THR A 119 -6.04 7.10 3.81
N PRO A 120 -5.87 7.98 2.81
CA PRO A 120 -6.57 9.27 2.78
C PRO A 120 -8.06 9.11 3.04
N VAL A 121 -8.64 10.02 3.82
CA VAL A 121 -10.07 9.97 4.17
C VAL A 121 -10.88 10.58 3.03
N LEU A 122 -11.98 9.93 2.67
CA LEU A 122 -12.96 10.47 1.72
C LEU A 122 -14.21 10.96 2.47
N GLN A 123 -14.54 12.24 2.34
CA GLN A 123 -15.75 12.84 2.89
C GLN A 123 -16.45 13.72 1.86
N ASP A 124 -17.65 13.37 1.44
CA ASP A 124 -18.49 14.11 0.46
C ASP A 124 -17.76 14.49 -0.83
N GLY A 125 -16.93 13.56 -1.32
CA GLY A 125 -16.11 13.77 -2.50
C GLY A 125 -14.85 14.59 -2.29
N ILE A 126 -14.52 14.93 -1.03
CA ILE A 126 -13.24 15.54 -0.69
C ILE A 126 -12.30 14.45 -0.19
N VAL A 127 -11.17 14.29 -0.85
CA VAL A 127 -10.06 13.41 -0.40
C VAL A 127 -9.16 14.22 0.53
N ILE A 128 -9.03 13.77 1.77
CA ILE A 128 -8.24 14.43 2.79
C ILE A 128 -7.04 13.56 3.14
N ALA A 129 -5.84 14.12 2.99
CA ALA A 129 -4.61 13.48 3.42
C ALA A 129 -3.87 14.37 4.44
N ARG A 130 -3.33 13.75 5.47
CA ARG A 130 -2.61 14.41 6.54
C ARG A 130 -1.17 13.94 6.60
N ALA A 131 -0.24 14.86 6.84
CA ALA A 131 1.10 14.54 7.27
C ALA A 131 1.45 15.37 8.51
N VAL A 132 2.09 14.72 9.49
CA VAL A 132 2.61 15.37 10.70
C VAL A 132 4.11 15.20 10.70
N ALA A 133 4.86 16.28 10.98
CA ALA A 133 6.30 16.23 11.02
C ALA A 133 6.86 16.96 12.23
N THR A 134 7.86 16.35 12.85
CA THR A 134 8.70 16.93 13.90
C THR A 134 10.13 16.44 13.74
N SER A 135 11.05 16.97 14.50
CA SER A 135 12.40 16.44 14.57
C SER A 135 12.95 16.60 16.00
N LYS A 136 14.00 15.86 16.32
CA LYS A 136 14.75 16.01 17.55
C LYS A 136 15.42 17.39 17.69
N ASP A 137 15.47 18.15 16.60
CA ASP A 137 16.13 19.47 16.54
C ASP A 137 15.12 20.63 16.61
N THR A 138 13.80 20.32 16.75
CA THR A 138 12.73 21.32 16.79
C THR A 138 11.80 21.10 17.97
N SER A 139 11.25 22.20 18.50
CA SER A 139 10.24 22.20 19.59
C SER A 139 8.82 22.47 19.05
N TYR A 140 8.55 22.06 17.81
CA TYR A 140 7.24 22.19 17.19
C TYR A 140 6.86 20.97 16.36
N LEU A 141 5.56 20.80 16.19
CA LEU A 141 4.94 19.93 15.19
C LEU A 141 4.48 20.76 14.01
N ARG A 142 4.68 20.25 12.80
CA ARG A 142 4.09 20.76 11.57
C ARG A 142 3.01 19.82 11.10
N TYR A 143 1.82 20.34 10.86
CA TYR A 143 0.76 19.66 10.14
C TYR A 143 0.76 20.12 8.67
N PHE A 144 0.55 19.18 7.77
CA PHE A 144 0.27 19.43 6.36
C PHE A 144 -1.01 18.67 6.04
N ASP A 145 -2.11 19.38 5.89
CA ASP A 145 -3.43 18.84 5.61
C ASP A 145 -3.87 19.25 4.22
N SER A 146 -4.06 18.30 3.32
CA SER A 146 -4.49 18.56 1.94
C SER A 146 -5.91 18.08 1.71
N PHE A 147 -6.65 18.88 0.92
CA PHE A 147 -8.07 18.70 0.60
C PHE A 147 -8.21 18.74 -0.92
N THR A 148 -8.59 17.61 -1.53
CA THR A 148 -8.77 17.48 -2.98
C THR A 148 -10.23 17.26 -3.30
N ASN A 149 -10.82 18.12 -4.14
CA ASN A 149 -12.16 17.93 -4.64
C ASN A 149 -12.15 16.91 -5.80
N SER A 150 -12.64 15.70 -5.53
CA SER A 150 -12.71 14.61 -6.52
C SER A 150 -14.03 14.60 -7.32
N THR A 151 -14.92 15.56 -7.07
CA THR A 151 -16.21 15.67 -7.75
C THR A 151 -16.11 16.57 -8.99
N ASP A 152 -17.14 16.57 -9.79
CA ASP A 152 -17.32 17.46 -10.96
C ASP A 152 -18.00 18.80 -10.64
N GLU A 153 -18.30 19.05 -9.37
CA GLU A 153 -18.90 20.29 -8.88
C GLU A 153 -17.95 21.05 -7.94
N VAL A 154 -18.13 22.35 -7.84
CA VAL A 154 -17.44 23.18 -6.84
C VAL A 154 -17.90 22.78 -5.44
N ARG A 155 -16.96 22.72 -4.50
CA ARG A 155 -17.21 22.47 -3.08
C ARG A 155 -16.68 23.60 -2.22
N THR A 156 -17.47 24.04 -1.26
CA THR A 156 -17.00 24.86 -0.14
C THR A 156 -16.71 23.93 1.04
N VAL A 157 -15.45 23.92 1.46
CA VAL A 157 -14.95 23.05 2.53
C VAL A 157 -14.54 23.92 3.70
N GLN A 158 -15.26 23.80 4.82
CA GLN A 158 -14.87 24.42 6.07
C GLN A 158 -14.12 23.40 6.91
N VAL A 159 -12.93 23.79 7.34
CA VAL A 159 -12.00 22.94 8.09
C VAL A 159 -11.76 23.59 9.44
N ALA A 160 -12.17 22.93 10.53
CA ALA A 160 -11.79 23.33 11.88
C ALA A 160 -10.56 22.53 12.30
N TRP A 161 -9.48 23.23 12.62
CA TRP A 161 -8.23 22.68 13.14
C TRP A 161 -8.02 23.15 14.57
N GLY A 162 -7.76 22.23 15.49
CA GLY A 162 -7.56 22.58 16.90
C GLY A 162 -7.78 21.42 17.85
N GLY A 163 -8.24 21.73 19.06
CA GLY A 163 -8.47 20.75 20.11
C GLY A 163 -8.32 21.34 21.51
N ALA A 164 -8.01 20.48 22.49
CA ALA A 164 -7.81 20.89 23.87
C ALA A 164 -6.37 21.35 24.12
N SER A 165 -6.22 22.62 24.44
CA SER A 165 -5.00 23.18 25.03
C SER A 165 -5.13 23.15 26.54
N GLY A 166 -4.63 22.08 27.19
CA GLY A 166 -4.68 21.92 28.63
C GLY A 166 -5.15 20.56 29.13
N ALA A 167 -4.91 20.25 30.41
CA ALA A 167 -5.29 18.97 30.99
C ALA A 167 -6.81 18.90 31.30
N PHE A 168 -7.39 17.72 31.07
CA PHE A 168 -8.82 17.46 31.28
C PHE A 168 -9.24 17.50 32.75
N ASP A 169 -8.32 17.11 33.64
CA ASP A 169 -8.70 16.78 35.02
C ASP A 169 -9.00 17.97 35.93
N ASP A 170 -8.54 19.20 35.55
CA ASP A 170 -8.65 20.37 36.44
C ASP A 170 -9.70 21.39 35.99
N GLY A 171 -10.53 21.10 35.01
CA GLY A 171 -11.44 22.08 34.40
C GLY A 171 -10.67 23.30 33.89
N GLY A 172 -9.50 23.03 33.27
CA GLY A 172 -8.50 24.00 32.87
C GLY A 172 -9.06 25.05 31.94
N ARG A 173 -8.70 26.31 32.24
CA ARG A 173 -9.02 27.48 31.44
C ARG A 173 -7.81 27.86 30.64
N VAL A 174 -8.01 28.24 29.41
CA VAL A 174 -6.95 28.68 28.50
C VAL A 174 -6.99 30.22 28.42
N ALA A 175 -5.87 30.82 28.79
CA ALA A 175 -5.67 32.25 28.63
C ALA A 175 -4.83 32.54 27.39
N VAL A 176 -5.25 33.50 26.59
CA VAL A 176 -4.41 34.06 25.53
C VAL A 176 -3.33 34.91 26.12
N ALA A 177 -2.08 34.51 25.96
CA ALA A 177 -0.94 35.27 26.47
C ALA A 177 -0.61 36.44 25.53
N THR A 178 -0.60 36.17 24.21
CA THR A 178 -0.45 37.17 23.15
C THR A 178 -0.84 36.57 21.82
N THR A 179 -1.15 37.45 20.86
CA THR A 179 -1.42 37.09 19.47
C THR A 179 -0.41 37.70 18.52
N SER A 180 -0.56 37.51 17.24
CA SER A 180 0.36 38.05 16.22
C SER A 180 0.36 39.58 16.16
N ASN A 181 -0.73 40.22 16.49
CA ASN A 181 -0.87 41.68 16.56
C ASN A 181 -0.44 42.29 17.92
N GLY A 182 -0.06 41.42 18.91
CA GLY A 182 0.46 41.79 20.20
C GLY A 182 -0.58 41.99 21.31
N ASP A 183 -1.85 41.71 21.01
CA ASP A 183 -2.92 41.76 22.01
C ASP A 183 -3.19 40.38 22.64
N GLN A 184 -4.22 40.28 23.45
CA GLN A 184 -4.63 39.05 24.15
C GLN A 184 -6.00 38.55 23.67
N LYS A 185 -6.40 38.93 22.46
CA LYS A 185 -7.70 38.58 21.91
C LYS A 185 -7.53 37.91 20.54
N ILE A 186 -8.04 36.70 20.41
CA ILE A 186 -8.00 35.99 19.13
C ILE A 186 -8.99 36.65 18.16
N ASP A 187 -8.51 37.04 16.99
CA ASP A 187 -9.33 37.52 15.90
C ASP A 187 -8.96 36.88 14.56
N LEU A 188 -9.69 37.20 13.49
CA LEU A 188 -9.52 36.60 12.18
C LEU A 188 -8.27 37.08 11.43
N THR A 189 -7.54 38.04 11.97
CA THR A 189 -6.31 38.57 11.38
C THR A 189 -5.07 37.94 11.95
N ASP A 190 -5.19 37.12 13.00
CA ASP A 190 -4.08 36.49 13.68
C ASP A 190 -3.39 35.42 12.84
N SER A 191 -2.07 35.52 12.77
CA SER A 191 -1.19 34.52 12.13
C SER A 191 -0.73 33.46 13.13
N PHE A 192 -0.69 33.79 14.40
CA PHE A 192 -0.43 32.87 15.48
C PHE A 192 -1.08 33.36 16.78
N VAL A 193 -1.28 32.43 17.70
CA VAL A 193 -1.82 32.65 19.04
C VAL A 193 -0.95 31.91 20.05
N THR A 194 -0.43 32.60 21.08
CA THR A 194 0.24 31.97 22.22
C THR A 194 -0.75 31.89 23.38
N VAL A 195 -0.90 30.67 23.90
CA VAL A 195 -1.80 30.38 25.00
C VAL A 195 -1.07 29.77 26.19
N MET A 196 -1.68 29.92 27.35
CA MET A 196 -1.21 29.29 28.59
C MET A 196 -2.42 28.74 29.34
N GLN A 197 -2.25 27.56 29.91
CA GLN A 197 -3.25 26.98 30.77
C GLN A 197 -3.19 27.59 32.16
N ASN A 198 -4.31 27.84 32.74
CA ASN A 198 -4.43 28.34 34.09
C ASN A 198 -5.13 27.34 35.02
N ALA A 199 -4.63 27.22 36.27
CA ALA A 199 -5.28 26.44 37.29
C ALA A 199 -6.60 27.09 37.72
N ARG A 200 -7.59 26.25 38.07
CA ARG A 200 -8.90 26.69 38.53
C ARG A 200 -8.78 27.64 39.74
N GLY A 201 -9.39 28.82 39.67
CA GLY A 201 -9.49 29.76 40.79
C GLY A 201 -8.42 30.87 40.87
N VAL A 202 -7.53 30.97 39.89
CA VAL A 202 -6.53 32.06 39.83
C VAL A 202 -7.05 33.22 38.99
N ALA A 203 -7.14 34.40 39.58
CA ALA A 203 -7.71 35.60 38.95
C ALA A 203 -6.88 36.21 37.83
N ASN A 204 -5.57 35.88 37.76
CA ASN A 204 -4.68 36.31 36.68
C ASN A 204 -3.97 35.11 36.10
N PRO A 205 -4.27 34.72 34.84
CA PRO A 205 -3.72 33.55 34.19
C PRO A 205 -2.18 33.62 34.00
N LEU A 206 -1.61 34.83 33.95
CA LEU A 206 -0.16 35.04 33.81
C LEU A 206 0.58 34.95 35.16
N ARG A 207 -0.11 34.74 36.26
CA ARG A 207 0.46 34.74 37.65
C ARG A 207 0.14 33.51 38.47
N GLY A 208 -0.56 32.53 37.91
CA GLY A 208 -0.96 31.32 38.62
C GLY A 208 -0.05 30.11 38.34
N PRO A 209 -0.01 29.14 39.28
CA PRO A 209 0.68 27.90 39.02
C PRO A 209 0.03 27.15 37.83
N SER A 210 0.75 26.98 36.73
CA SER A 210 0.33 26.07 35.68
C SER A 210 1.25 24.86 35.71
N GLY A 211 0.68 23.69 35.90
CA GLY A 211 1.42 22.44 35.74
C GLY A 211 1.79 22.13 34.28
N HIS A 212 1.44 23.01 33.33
CA HIS A 212 1.58 22.84 31.89
C HIS A 212 2.31 24.03 31.28
N GLY A 213 3.21 23.73 30.31
CA GLY A 213 3.94 24.78 29.59
C GLY A 213 3.03 25.62 28.68
N PRO A 214 3.48 26.82 28.28
CA PRO A 214 2.81 27.58 27.24
C PRO A 214 2.86 26.85 25.91
N SER A 215 1.90 27.14 25.03
CA SER A 215 1.90 26.66 23.65
C SER A 215 1.57 27.79 22.68
N ALA A 216 2.03 27.64 21.42
CA ALA A 216 1.56 28.53 20.39
C ALA A 216 1.00 27.74 19.20
N HIS A 217 -0.08 28.27 18.64
CA HIS A 217 -0.75 27.76 17.46
C HIS A 217 -0.44 28.71 16.31
N VAL A 218 0.29 28.21 15.28
CA VAL A 218 0.69 29.03 14.14
C VAL A 218 -0.19 28.67 12.95
N LEU A 219 -0.96 29.65 12.45
CA LEU A 219 -2.05 29.48 11.51
C LEU A 219 -1.63 29.80 10.08
N GLY A 220 -0.59 30.63 9.90
CA GLY A 220 -0.05 31.00 8.60
C GLY A 220 -0.05 32.49 8.32
N SER A 221 0.87 32.96 7.47
CA SER A 221 0.99 34.38 7.11
C SER A 221 -0.16 34.91 6.26
N LYS A 222 -1.00 34.04 5.68
CA LYS A 222 -2.23 34.36 4.94
C LYS A 222 -3.48 33.83 5.63
N ALA A 223 -3.41 33.47 6.92
CA ALA A 223 -4.56 32.92 7.63
C ALA A 223 -5.76 33.88 7.62
N SER A 224 -5.54 35.18 7.75
CA SER A 224 -6.58 36.21 7.78
C SER A 224 -7.49 36.21 6.54
N GLY A 225 -7.05 35.66 5.42
CA GLY A 225 -7.90 35.57 4.21
C GLY A 225 -8.74 34.29 4.13
N LEU A 226 -8.46 33.33 4.99
CA LEU A 226 -9.05 31.98 4.98
C LEU A 226 -9.73 31.64 6.31
N LEU A 227 -9.27 32.21 7.42
CA LEU A 227 -9.85 32.04 8.73
C LEU A 227 -11.19 32.75 8.78
N THR A 228 -12.26 32.04 9.06
CA THR A 228 -13.63 32.56 9.00
C THR A 228 -14.32 32.60 10.38
N SER A 229 -13.85 31.80 11.32
CA SER A 229 -14.30 31.83 12.72
C SER A 229 -13.31 31.16 13.64
N VAL A 230 -13.48 31.41 14.94
CA VAL A 230 -12.85 30.64 16.01
C VAL A 230 -13.97 29.99 16.81
N GLY A 231 -14.05 28.67 16.73
CA GLY A 231 -15.15 27.88 17.28
C GLY A 231 -14.73 27.01 18.47
N ASP A 232 -15.70 26.39 19.08
CA ASP A 232 -15.48 25.41 20.14
C ASP A 232 -15.32 23.99 19.55
N MET A 233 -14.12 23.45 19.61
CA MET A 233 -13.80 22.11 19.09
C MET A 233 -14.50 20.97 19.84
N TYR A 234 -14.93 21.19 21.07
CA TYR A 234 -15.67 20.19 21.83
C TYR A 234 -17.15 20.10 21.37
N ALA A 235 -17.73 21.23 20.99
CA ALA A 235 -19.07 21.33 20.45
C ALA A 235 -19.05 21.32 18.89
N ASP A 236 -19.75 22.22 18.25
CA ASP A 236 -19.76 22.41 16.79
C ASP A 236 -18.99 23.67 16.42
N PRO A 237 -17.69 23.57 16.04
CA PRO A 237 -16.86 24.74 15.78
C PRO A 237 -17.34 25.59 14.60
N PHE A 238 -18.23 25.09 13.77
CA PHE A 238 -18.79 25.83 12.62
C PHE A 238 -19.98 26.73 13.00
N VAL A 239 -20.51 26.58 14.22
CA VAL A 239 -21.68 27.31 14.74
C VAL A 239 -21.40 27.92 16.11
N ASP A 240 -20.81 27.14 17.01
CA ASP A 240 -20.56 27.52 18.39
C ASP A 240 -19.23 28.27 18.47
N LYS A 241 -19.29 29.55 18.76
CA LYS A 241 -18.09 30.37 18.97
C LYS A 241 -17.30 29.84 20.17
N TRP A 242 -15.98 29.89 20.08
CA TRP A 242 -15.13 29.66 21.23
C TRP A 242 -15.47 30.65 22.34
N PRO A 243 -15.85 30.18 23.56
CA PRO A 243 -16.29 31.04 24.63
C PRO A 243 -15.16 31.82 25.33
N GLY A 244 -13.95 31.72 24.82
CA GLY A 244 -12.78 32.38 25.39
C GLY A 244 -12.21 31.65 26.60
N TYR A 245 -11.87 32.37 27.65
CA TYR A 245 -11.18 31.85 28.82
C TYR A 245 -11.82 30.62 29.49
N ASP A 246 -13.11 30.45 29.33
CA ASP A 246 -13.84 29.36 29.99
C ASP A 246 -13.79 28.02 29.26
N SER A 247 -13.12 27.94 28.08
CA SER A 247 -12.94 26.69 27.31
C SER A 247 -11.48 26.50 26.89
N ALA A 248 -10.97 25.30 27.11
CA ALA A 248 -9.68 24.89 26.58
C ALA A 248 -9.75 24.38 25.11
N HIS A 249 -10.94 24.29 24.51
CA HIS A 249 -11.19 23.64 23.23
C HIS A 249 -11.27 24.63 22.07
N ILE A 250 -10.11 25.07 21.59
CA ILE A 250 -10.01 26.07 20.52
C ILE A 250 -10.03 25.42 19.15
N GLY A 251 -10.89 25.89 18.28
CA GLY A 251 -10.99 25.47 16.88
C GLY A 251 -10.86 26.65 15.93
N TYR A 252 -9.84 26.64 15.08
CA TYR A 252 -9.61 27.62 14.03
C TYR A 252 -10.30 27.14 12.74
N VAL A 253 -11.33 27.84 12.28
CA VAL A 253 -12.13 27.43 11.11
C VAL A 253 -11.67 28.15 9.86
N PHE A 254 -11.10 27.39 8.95
CA PHE A 254 -10.69 27.83 7.61
C PHE A 254 -11.79 27.50 6.60
N THR A 255 -12.00 28.37 5.60
CA THR A 255 -12.91 28.11 4.50
C THR A 255 -12.15 28.05 3.19
N LEU A 256 -12.28 26.93 2.48
CA LEU A 256 -11.65 26.64 1.20
C LEU A 256 -12.73 26.50 0.12
N LEU A 257 -12.55 27.17 -1.01
CA LEU A 257 -13.38 26.97 -2.21
C LEU A 257 -12.59 26.12 -3.20
N LEU A 258 -13.05 24.91 -3.47
CA LEU A 258 -12.35 23.94 -4.30
C LEU A 258 -13.14 23.66 -5.59
N ARG A 259 -12.51 23.94 -6.74
CA ARG A 259 -13.04 23.56 -8.06
C ARG A 259 -12.85 22.06 -8.28
N PRO A 260 -13.55 21.44 -9.25
CA PRO A 260 -13.31 20.08 -9.67
C PRO A 260 -11.82 19.80 -9.91
N GLY A 261 -11.29 18.75 -9.28
CA GLY A 261 -9.88 18.35 -9.37
C GLY A 261 -8.89 19.24 -8.60
N GLU A 262 -9.33 20.34 -7.99
CA GLU A 262 -8.44 21.24 -7.25
C GLU A 262 -8.06 20.67 -5.89
N THR A 263 -6.80 20.90 -5.51
CA THR A 263 -6.27 20.58 -4.19
C THR A 263 -5.76 21.85 -3.52
N ALA A 264 -6.23 22.12 -2.30
CA ALA A 264 -5.66 23.12 -1.40
C ALA A 264 -5.07 22.43 -0.16
N ALA A 265 -3.99 22.98 0.37
CA ALA A 265 -3.37 22.49 1.60
C ALA A 265 -3.22 23.59 2.65
N LEU A 266 -3.46 23.23 3.90
CA LEU A 266 -3.17 24.03 5.06
C LEU A 266 -1.89 23.50 5.74
N VAL A 267 -0.97 24.40 6.05
CA VAL A 267 0.19 24.12 6.90
C VAL A 267 0.00 24.86 8.20
N THR A 268 -0.02 24.14 9.31
CA THR A 268 -0.12 24.73 10.65
C THR A 268 0.98 24.16 11.54
N PHE A 269 1.35 24.93 12.59
CA PHE A 269 2.34 24.46 13.54
C PHE A 269 1.78 24.56 14.95
N VAL A 270 2.23 23.61 15.80
CA VAL A 270 2.02 23.64 17.24
C VAL A 270 3.39 23.71 17.90
N VAL A 271 3.61 24.76 18.63
CA VAL A 271 4.84 24.97 19.44
C VAL A 271 4.50 24.73 20.88
N LYS A 272 5.36 24.01 21.63
CA LYS A 272 5.21 23.86 23.08
C LYS A 272 6.41 24.41 23.82
N GLY A 273 6.13 24.92 25.04
CA GLY A 273 7.14 25.33 26.03
C GLY A 273 7.26 24.31 27.17
N LEU A 274 8.29 24.50 27.97
CA LEU A 274 8.50 23.74 29.18
C LEU A 274 7.47 24.11 30.23
N SER A 275 7.11 23.16 31.07
CA SER A 275 6.26 23.44 32.24
C SER A 275 7.00 24.42 33.18
N GLU A 276 6.31 25.48 33.53
CA GLU A 276 6.79 26.46 34.52
C GLU A 276 6.09 26.16 35.85
N VAL A 277 6.88 25.77 36.86
CA VAL A 277 6.37 25.54 38.20
C VAL A 277 6.55 26.81 39.04
N TYR A 278 5.45 27.35 39.59
CA TYR A 278 5.46 28.51 40.42
C TYR A 278 5.91 28.16 41.83
N ASP A 279 6.98 28.87 42.37
CA ASP A 279 7.33 28.82 43.81
C ASP A 279 6.55 29.88 44.56
N PRO A 280 5.61 29.46 45.45
CA PRO A 280 4.82 30.42 46.22
C PRO A 280 5.65 31.33 47.16
N ARG A 281 6.93 31.01 47.40
CA ARG A 281 7.82 31.81 48.24
C ARG A 281 8.66 32.82 47.49
N GLY A 282 8.87 32.66 46.20
CA GLY A 282 9.71 33.50 45.38
C GLY A 282 9.09 34.04 44.09
N GLY A 283 7.94 33.58 43.70
CA GLY A 283 7.18 34.11 42.55
C GLY A 283 7.71 33.74 41.16
N TYR A 284 8.54 32.72 41.03
CA TYR A 284 9.14 32.35 39.71
C TYR A 284 8.90 30.87 39.35
N PRO A 285 8.60 30.58 38.07
CA PRO A 285 8.46 29.22 37.59
C PRO A 285 9.87 28.56 37.51
N ILE A 286 9.91 27.30 37.92
CA ILE A 286 11.11 26.48 37.86
C ILE A 286 10.86 25.37 36.82
N PRO A 287 11.56 25.32 35.68
CA PRO A 287 11.50 24.20 34.78
C PRO A 287 12.20 22.99 35.38
N SER A 288 11.54 21.86 35.44
CA SER A 288 12.12 20.61 35.90
C SER A 288 12.62 19.80 34.71
N LYS A 289 13.89 19.53 34.61
CA LYS A 289 14.48 18.65 33.61
C LYS A 289 13.97 17.20 33.73
N ASP A 290 13.73 16.76 34.95
CA ASP A 290 13.41 15.36 35.24
C ASP A 290 11.92 15.01 35.06
N ALA A 291 11.02 15.99 35.15
CA ALA A 291 9.60 15.83 34.80
C ALA A 291 9.40 15.42 33.32
N LEU A 292 10.44 15.57 32.50
CA LEU A 292 10.43 15.28 31.09
C LEU A 292 10.72 13.81 30.76
N VAL A 293 11.33 13.06 31.66
CA VAL A 293 11.78 11.68 31.43
C VAL A 293 10.79 10.65 31.99
N THR A 294 10.14 10.97 33.12
CA THR A 294 9.30 10.01 33.86
C THR A 294 7.80 10.34 33.87
N GLY A 295 7.41 11.52 33.38
CA GLY A 295 6.02 12.00 33.49
C GLY A 295 5.61 12.37 34.92
N GLU A 296 6.51 12.30 35.90
CA GLU A 296 6.31 12.75 37.28
C GLU A 296 7.06 14.07 37.52
N ALA A 297 6.42 14.99 38.22
CA ALA A 297 7.04 16.24 38.64
C ALA A 297 8.07 15.96 39.74
N VAL A 298 9.35 15.83 39.37
CA VAL A 298 10.47 15.71 40.32
C VAL A 298 11.09 17.08 40.50
N TYR A 299 11.01 17.61 41.69
CA TYR A 299 11.73 18.82 42.09
C TYR A 299 13.18 18.44 42.34
N SER A 300 14.10 18.84 41.48
CA SER A 300 15.54 18.65 41.72
C SER A 300 16.18 19.95 42.23
N GLY A 301 17.12 19.77 43.18
CA GLY A 301 17.76 20.88 43.87
C GLY A 301 18.78 21.65 43.01
N ALA A 302 19.15 22.70 43.57
CA ALA A 302 20.23 23.71 43.46
C ALA A 302 21.01 23.97 42.15
N ASP A 303 21.03 23.05 41.14
CA ASP A 303 21.89 23.21 39.94
C ASP A 303 21.17 23.47 38.60
N ALA A 304 19.83 23.54 38.59
CA ALA A 304 19.10 23.88 37.40
C ALA A 304 19.09 25.39 37.17
N LYS A 305 19.66 25.90 36.08
CA LYS A 305 19.47 27.30 35.66
C LYS A 305 17.96 27.51 35.43
N VAL A 306 17.36 28.26 36.37
CA VAL A 306 15.96 28.68 36.31
C VAL A 306 15.80 29.70 35.18
N PRO A 307 14.95 29.49 34.18
CA PRO A 307 14.60 30.54 33.22
C PRO A 307 13.94 31.71 33.97
N ALA A 308 14.17 32.93 33.51
CA ALA A 308 13.44 34.09 34.04
C ALA A 308 11.93 33.91 33.87
N ALA A 309 11.14 34.42 34.78
CA ALA A 309 9.69 34.36 34.73
C ALA A 309 9.15 34.78 33.35
N GLY A 310 8.31 33.95 32.72
CA GLY A 310 7.78 34.21 31.39
C GLY A 310 8.74 33.95 30.25
N SER A 311 9.94 33.40 30.50
CA SER A 311 10.91 33.12 29.44
C SER A 311 10.43 32.06 28.44
N GLU A 312 9.67 31.07 28.88
CA GLU A 312 9.09 30.04 28.04
C GLU A 312 7.94 30.59 27.17
N ILE A 313 7.11 31.47 27.70
CA ILE A 313 6.09 32.20 26.90
C ILE A 313 6.78 33.02 25.82
N MET A 314 7.88 33.73 26.17
CA MET A 314 8.65 34.55 25.21
C MET A 314 9.28 33.62 24.15
N ARG A 315 9.93 32.53 24.54
CA ARG A 315 10.55 31.58 23.64
C ARG A 315 9.53 30.98 22.66
N VAL A 316 8.37 30.52 23.16
CA VAL A 316 7.30 29.93 22.34
C VAL A 316 6.71 30.98 21.39
N THR A 317 6.52 32.22 21.87
CA THR A 317 6.02 33.34 21.04
C THR A 317 7.02 33.75 19.97
N ASP A 318 8.30 33.83 20.30
CA ASP A 318 9.35 34.18 19.32
C ASP A 318 9.51 33.09 18.26
N LEU A 319 9.43 31.81 18.64
CA LEU A 319 9.44 30.72 17.67
C LEU A 319 8.18 30.75 16.79
N ALA A 320 7.01 31.04 17.35
CA ALA A 320 5.79 31.22 16.55
C ALA A 320 5.90 32.38 15.57
N ARG A 321 6.48 33.50 16.00
CA ARG A 321 6.76 34.67 15.15
C ARG A 321 7.76 34.34 14.05
N GLN A 322 8.81 33.58 14.39
CA GLN A 322 9.79 33.12 13.41
C GLN A 322 9.14 32.21 12.36
N LEU A 323 8.38 31.19 12.78
CA LEU A 323 7.65 30.29 11.89
C LEU A 323 6.64 31.02 11.01
N THR A 324 6.01 32.11 11.50
CA THR A 324 5.11 32.94 10.70
C THR A 324 5.84 33.67 9.57
N LYS A 325 7.07 34.10 9.81
CA LYS A 325 7.89 34.76 8.78
C LYS A 325 8.52 33.77 7.81
N GLU A 326 9.02 32.68 8.33
CA GLU A 326 9.76 31.67 7.59
C GLU A 326 9.29 30.25 8.00
N PRO A 327 8.23 29.73 7.37
CA PRO A 327 7.69 28.40 7.70
C PRO A 327 8.66 27.30 7.35
N ASP A 328 8.78 26.30 8.23
CA ASP A 328 9.51 25.09 7.91
C ASP A 328 8.74 24.22 6.93
N LEU A 329 9.11 24.29 5.65
CA LEU A 329 8.55 23.52 4.56
C LEU A 329 9.48 22.39 4.08
N LYS A 330 10.51 22.03 4.87
CA LYS A 330 11.45 20.96 4.52
C LYS A 330 10.72 19.63 4.32
N GLY A 331 11.15 18.88 3.31
CA GLY A 331 10.56 17.56 2.99
C GLY A 331 9.18 17.62 2.34
N LEU A 332 8.65 18.79 2.01
CA LEU A 332 7.50 18.91 1.11
C LEU A 332 7.96 18.95 -0.34
N THR A 333 7.28 18.22 -1.21
CA THR A 333 7.54 18.23 -2.65
C THR A 333 7.20 19.60 -3.26
N PRO A 334 7.70 19.94 -4.45
CA PRO A 334 7.29 21.16 -5.16
C PRO A 334 5.77 21.23 -5.35
N ARG A 335 5.11 20.10 -5.66
CA ARG A 335 3.66 20.00 -5.82
C ARG A 335 2.93 20.31 -4.51
N GLN A 336 3.37 19.74 -3.39
CA GLN A 336 2.80 20.02 -2.07
C GLN A 336 2.94 21.49 -1.68
N ARG A 337 4.10 22.10 -1.96
CA ARG A 337 4.32 23.53 -1.67
C ARG A 337 3.40 24.44 -2.50
N ALA A 338 3.16 24.10 -3.77
CA ALA A 338 2.27 24.85 -4.64
C ALA A 338 0.79 24.77 -4.20
N GLN A 339 0.41 23.76 -3.43
CA GLN A 339 -0.95 23.58 -2.90
C GLN A 339 -1.22 24.39 -1.62
N ILE A 340 -0.19 24.91 -0.97
CA ILE A 340 -0.33 25.64 0.30
C ILE A 340 -1.04 26.97 0.07
N VAL A 341 -2.16 27.19 0.74
CA VAL A 341 -2.97 28.39 0.58
C VAL A 341 -2.89 29.39 1.74
N ASN A 342 -2.54 28.96 2.94
CA ASN A 342 -2.46 29.81 4.14
C ASN A 342 -1.07 30.47 4.39
N TRP A 343 -0.16 30.36 3.42
CA TRP A 343 1.18 30.99 3.50
C TRP A 343 1.53 31.77 2.24
N ASN A 344 2.40 32.77 2.40
CA ASN A 344 3.09 33.39 1.27
C ASN A 344 4.28 32.50 0.88
N VAL A 345 4.01 31.37 0.21
CA VAL A 345 5.07 30.57 -0.38
C VAL A 345 5.54 31.24 -1.67
N PRO A 346 6.86 31.50 -1.84
CA PRO A 346 7.35 32.04 -3.11
C PRO A 346 6.83 31.19 -4.27
N ALA A 347 6.23 31.84 -5.26
CA ALA A 347 5.65 31.17 -6.42
C ALA A 347 6.78 30.42 -7.14
N GLN A 348 6.89 29.14 -6.93
CA GLN A 348 7.52 28.25 -7.90
C GLN A 348 6.52 28.16 -9.06
N ALA A 349 7.04 28.08 -10.30
CA ALA A 349 6.17 27.79 -11.44
C ALA A 349 5.27 26.61 -11.05
N PRO A 350 3.94 26.73 -11.22
CA PRO A 350 3.05 25.65 -10.83
C PRO A 350 3.55 24.36 -11.53
N PRO A 351 3.73 23.26 -10.78
CA PRO A 351 4.14 22.03 -11.41
C PRO A 351 3.11 21.69 -12.49
N LYS A 352 3.61 21.26 -13.64
CA LYS A 352 2.78 20.84 -14.77
C LYS A 352 1.72 19.87 -14.26
N ALA A 353 0.49 20.03 -14.70
CA ALA A 353 -0.58 19.12 -14.32
C ALA A 353 -0.17 17.67 -14.69
N PHE A 354 -0.07 16.80 -13.70
CA PHE A 354 0.31 15.43 -13.85
C PHE A 354 -0.69 14.54 -13.15
N THR A 355 -1.02 13.40 -13.74
CA THR A 355 -1.84 12.36 -13.14
C THR A 355 -1.25 11.00 -13.46
N VAL A 356 -1.39 10.05 -12.53
CA VAL A 356 -1.01 8.64 -12.73
C VAL A 356 -2.05 7.87 -13.56
N PHE A 357 -3.20 8.47 -13.83
CA PHE A 357 -4.27 7.81 -14.58
C PHE A 357 -3.80 7.43 -15.99
N GLU A 358 -3.90 6.14 -16.32
CA GLU A 358 -3.47 5.54 -17.58
C GLU A 358 -1.99 5.70 -17.94
N GLN A 359 -1.13 6.17 -17.02
CA GLN A 359 0.31 6.23 -17.30
C GLN A 359 0.94 4.84 -17.34
N THR A 360 1.81 4.63 -18.32
CA THR A 360 2.72 3.48 -18.38
C THR A 360 3.95 3.72 -17.51
N VAL A 361 4.70 2.66 -17.22
CA VAL A 361 5.96 2.76 -16.45
C VAL A 361 6.94 3.74 -17.11
N ALA A 362 7.05 3.69 -18.44
CA ALA A 362 7.91 4.60 -19.20
C ALA A 362 7.47 6.07 -19.02
N GLN A 363 6.18 6.36 -19.11
CA GLN A 363 5.65 7.70 -18.95
C GLN A 363 5.85 8.24 -17.52
N LEU A 364 5.71 7.38 -16.49
CA LEU A 364 6.02 7.75 -15.11
C LEU A 364 7.50 8.10 -14.94
N GLN A 365 8.40 7.30 -15.51
CA GLN A 365 9.84 7.57 -15.48
C GLN A 365 10.21 8.86 -16.21
N ASP A 366 9.64 9.08 -17.39
CA ASP A 366 9.87 10.30 -18.17
C ASP A 366 9.42 11.55 -17.40
N ALA A 367 8.25 11.49 -16.77
CA ALA A 367 7.72 12.60 -15.96
C ALA A 367 8.62 12.91 -14.74
N MET A 368 9.08 11.87 -14.02
CA MET A 368 10.04 12.04 -12.92
C MET A 368 11.38 12.61 -13.42
N THR A 369 11.86 12.18 -14.59
CA THR A 369 13.11 12.66 -15.17
C THR A 369 13.02 14.13 -15.61
N ARG A 370 11.84 14.56 -16.10
CA ARG A 370 11.61 15.97 -16.44
C ARG A 370 11.26 16.83 -15.22
N GLY A 371 11.17 16.24 -14.00
CA GLY A 371 10.80 16.99 -12.78
C GLY A 371 9.33 17.43 -12.75
N GLU A 372 8.46 16.84 -13.57
CA GLU A 372 7.01 17.11 -13.59
C GLU A 372 6.31 16.49 -12.36
N THR A 373 6.90 15.46 -11.77
CA THR A 373 6.42 14.74 -10.59
C THR A 373 7.59 14.08 -9.85
N THR A 374 7.31 13.53 -8.68
CA THR A 374 8.25 12.76 -7.86
C THR A 374 7.69 11.38 -7.58
N SER A 375 8.52 10.43 -7.14
CA SER A 375 8.05 9.12 -6.67
C SER A 375 7.07 9.27 -5.49
N GLU A 376 7.34 10.22 -4.59
CA GLU A 376 6.44 10.53 -3.47
C GLU A 376 5.07 11.02 -3.98
N ASP A 377 5.02 11.97 -4.93
CA ASP A 377 3.76 12.48 -5.49
C ASP A 377 2.96 11.39 -6.22
N ILE A 378 3.65 10.55 -7.01
CA ILE A 378 3.05 9.39 -7.70
C ILE A 378 2.43 8.43 -6.67
N THR A 379 3.17 8.09 -5.62
CA THR A 379 2.70 7.18 -4.57
C THR A 379 1.48 7.74 -3.84
N ARG A 380 1.51 9.02 -3.49
CA ARG A 380 0.37 9.71 -2.85
C ARG A 380 -0.86 9.71 -3.74
N GLU A 381 -0.71 9.92 -5.04
CA GLU A 381 -1.84 9.88 -5.96
C GLU A 381 -2.44 8.48 -6.07
N TYR A 382 -1.63 7.42 -6.12
CA TYR A 382 -2.15 6.04 -6.07
C TYR A 382 -2.87 5.74 -4.76
N LEU A 383 -2.36 6.20 -3.61
CA LEU A 383 -3.03 6.05 -2.31
C LEU A 383 -4.36 6.80 -2.26
N ALA A 384 -4.43 8.01 -2.82
CA ALA A 384 -5.67 8.75 -2.95
C ALA A 384 -6.68 8.02 -3.85
N ARG A 385 -6.23 7.44 -4.96
CA ARG A 385 -7.07 6.62 -5.85
C ARG A 385 -7.56 5.35 -5.18
N LEU A 386 -6.74 4.69 -4.36
CA LEU A 386 -7.16 3.55 -3.54
C LEU A 386 -8.27 3.96 -2.57
N SER A 387 -8.15 5.11 -1.91
CA SER A 387 -9.22 5.64 -1.07
C SER A 387 -10.51 5.89 -1.87
N LEU A 388 -10.40 6.50 -3.05
CA LEU A 388 -11.55 6.87 -3.88
C LEU A 388 -12.28 5.66 -4.49
N TYR A 389 -11.56 4.66 -4.98
CA TYR A 389 -12.13 3.65 -5.85
C TYR A 389 -12.07 2.23 -5.28
N ASP A 390 -11.08 1.94 -4.43
CA ASP A 390 -10.91 0.61 -3.86
C ASP A 390 -11.67 0.43 -2.53
N ARG A 391 -11.63 1.47 -1.68
CA ARG A 391 -12.26 1.47 -0.35
C ARG A 391 -13.61 2.14 -0.32
N ASN A 392 -13.81 3.14 -1.15
CA ASN A 392 -15.05 3.91 -1.29
C ASN A 392 -15.50 3.89 -2.76
N GLY A 393 -16.53 4.68 -3.10
CA GLY A 393 -17.08 4.77 -4.44
C GLY A 393 -17.42 3.40 -5.01
N PRO A 394 -16.79 2.98 -6.10
CA PRO A 394 -16.99 1.66 -6.68
C PRO A 394 -16.70 0.49 -5.74
N THR A 395 -15.77 0.66 -4.81
CA THR A 395 -15.40 -0.38 -3.84
C THR A 395 -14.86 -1.64 -4.52
N PHE A 396 -13.82 -1.50 -5.35
CA PHE A 396 -13.25 -2.61 -6.12
C PHE A 396 -12.68 -3.73 -5.26
N ARG A 397 -12.21 -3.44 -4.05
CA ARG A 397 -11.59 -4.44 -3.15
C ARG A 397 -10.42 -5.16 -3.82
N ALA A 398 -9.68 -4.42 -4.65
CA ALA A 398 -8.55 -4.95 -5.39
C ALA A 398 -7.33 -5.20 -4.50
N LEU A 399 -7.19 -4.47 -3.38
CA LEU A 399 -6.10 -4.66 -2.43
C LEU A 399 -6.61 -5.17 -1.07
N LEU A 400 -5.87 -6.13 -0.49
CA LEU A 400 -6.07 -6.61 0.88
C LEU A 400 -5.33 -5.73 1.89
N SER A 401 -4.12 -5.31 1.58
CA SER A 401 -3.30 -4.48 2.45
C SER A 401 -2.50 -3.44 1.66
N VAL A 402 -2.21 -2.31 2.31
CA VAL A 402 -1.40 -1.21 1.78
C VAL A 402 -0.11 -1.12 2.60
N ASN A 403 1.01 -0.93 1.94
CA ASN A 403 2.30 -0.80 2.60
C ASN A 403 2.39 0.50 3.40
N PRO A 404 2.52 0.45 4.73
CA PRO A 404 2.62 1.63 5.56
C PRO A 404 3.88 2.46 5.27
N LEU A 405 4.92 1.84 4.71
CA LEU A 405 6.18 2.49 4.36
C LEU A 405 6.22 3.03 2.92
N ALA A 406 5.17 2.84 2.11
CA ALA A 406 5.19 3.18 0.68
C ALA A 406 5.64 4.63 0.40
N ILE A 407 5.18 5.61 1.19
CA ILE A 407 5.57 7.01 1.03
C ILE A 407 7.04 7.24 1.45
N ALA A 408 7.49 6.59 2.53
CA ALA A 408 8.88 6.68 2.98
C ALA A 408 9.83 6.06 1.95
N ASP A 409 9.48 4.91 1.40
CA ASP A 409 10.24 4.25 0.32
C ASP A 409 10.29 5.15 -0.93
N ALA A 410 9.17 5.73 -1.34
CA ALA A 410 9.11 6.64 -2.48
C ALA A 410 10.04 7.86 -2.29
N ARG A 411 10.01 8.46 -1.11
CA ARG A 411 10.90 9.58 -0.75
C ARG A 411 12.37 9.17 -0.80
N GLN A 412 12.69 7.96 -0.37
CA GLN A 412 14.04 7.42 -0.51
C GLN A 412 14.45 7.29 -1.98
N ARG A 413 13.53 6.82 -2.85
CA ARG A 413 13.80 6.75 -4.30
C ARG A 413 14.02 8.14 -4.90
N ASP A 414 13.27 9.14 -4.48
CA ASP A 414 13.48 10.53 -4.91
C ASP A 414 14.86 11.06 -4.48
N ALA A 415 15.28 10.78 -3.26
CA ALA A 415 16.64 11.14 -2.78
C ALA A 415 17.76 10.43 -3.59
N GLU A 416 17.57 9.15 -3.92
CA GLU A 416 18.48 8.40 -4.78
C GLU A 416 18.54 8.97 -6.20
N ARG A 417 17.38 9.32 -6.79
CA ARG A 417 17.30 9.98 -8.10
C ARG A 417 18.02 11.33 -8.10
N ALA A 418 17.80 12.16 -7.08
CA ALA A 418 18.48 13.44 -6.90
C ALA A 418 20.00 13.28 -6.80
N ALA A 419 20.49 12.15 -6.28
CA ALA A 419 21.89 11.79 -6.22
C ALA A 419 22.39 11.05 -7.48
N GLY A 420 21.61 11.02 -8.58
CA GLY A 420 21.97 10.38 -9.84
C GLY A 420 21.89 8.84 -9.84
N ARG A 421 21.31 8.24 -8.82
CA ARG A 421 21.23 6.78 -8.66
C ARG A 421 19.85 6.24 -9.04
N VAL A 422 19.53 6.20 -10.32
CA VAL A 422 18.34 5.53 -10.86
C VAL A 422 18.68 4.07 -11.15
N ARG A 423 18.02 3.13 -10.46
CA ARG A 423 18.39 1.70 -10.46
C ARG A 423 17.88 0.95 -11.69
N SER A 424 16.65 1.26 -12.14
CA SER A 424 15.98 0.60 -13.27
C SER A 424 14.82 1.48 -13.78
N PRO A 425 14.11 1.07 -14.84
CA PRO A 425 12.85 1.70 -15.25
C PRO A 425 11.74 1.69 -14.19
N PHE A 426 11.83 0.84 -13.17
CA PHE A 426 10.89 0.81 -12.05
C PHE A 426 11.33 1.65 -10.83
N HIS A 427 12.44 2.36 -10.92
CA HIS A 427 12.91 3.16 -9.80
C HIS A 427 11.91 4.26 -9.40
N GLY A 428 11.31 4.10 -8.22
CA GLY A 428 10.28 5.00 -7.70
C GLY A 428 8.86 4.74 -8.24
N VAL A 429 8.64 3.63 -8.94
CA VAL A 429 7.32 3.28 -9.49
C VAL A 429 6.58 2.34 -8.54
N PRO A 430 5.33 2.67 -8.12
CA PRO A 430 4.53 1.83 -7.26
C PRO A 430 3.98 0.58 -7.97
N VAL A 431 4.18 -0.59 -7.33
CA VAL A 431 3.73 -1.90 -7.82
C VAL A 431 2.97 -2.67 -6.73
N VAL A 432 2.11 -3.60 -7.13
CA VAL A 432 1.39 -4.49 -6.22
C VAL A 432 1.74 -5.95 -6.49
N PHE A 433 1.75 -6.75 -5.43
CA PHE A 433 1.93 -8.20 -5.53
C PHE A 433 0.64 -8.91 -5.13
N LYS A 434 0.23 -9.91 -5.91
CA LYS A 434 -0.84 -10.82 -5.49
C LYS A 434 -0.53 -11.39 -4.11
N ASP A 435 -1.53 -11.52 -3.26
CA ASP A 435 -1.30 -11.82 -1.84
C ASP A 435 -0.88 -13.26 -1.52
N ASN A 436 -0.53 -14.04 -2.52
CA ASN A 436 0.19 -15.29 -2.38
C ASN A 436 1.70 -15.19 -2.71
N ILE A 437 2.20 -13.97 -2.97
CA ILE A 437 3.62 -13.67 -3.24
C ILE A 437 4.20 -12.94 -2.03
N ASP A 438 5.25 -13.48 -1.44
CA ASP A 438 5.90 -12.92 -0.26
C ASP A 438 6.57 -11.58 -0.53
N ALA A 439 6.24 -10.60 0.32
CA ALA A 439 6.91 -9.30 0.43
C ALA A 439 6.96 -8.93 1.92
N THR A 440 8.15 -8.76 2.46
CA THR A 440 8.40 -8.69 3.92
C THR A 440 7.78 -7.49 4.64
N GLU A 441 7.37 -6.46 3.90
CA GLU A 441 6.69 -5.27 4.45
C GLU A 441 5.26 -5.55 4.90
N LEU A 442 4.66 -6.65 4.43
CA LEU A 442 3.24 -6.93 4.58
C LEU A 442 2.98 -8.40 4.89
N PRO A 443 1.87 -8.72 5.56
CA PRO A 443 1.46 -10.11 5.69
C PRO A 443 1.18 -10.71 4.30
N THR A 444 1.43 -12.02 4.16
CA THR A 444 1.03 -12.82 3.01
C THR A 444 -0.04 -13.79 3.46
N THR A 445 -1.30 -13.43 3.23
CA THR A 445 -2.45 -14.18 3.76
C THR A 445 -2.97 -15.22 2.79
N GLY A 446 -2.62 -15.11 1.49
CA GLY A 446 -3.25 -15.89 0.44
C GLY A 446 -4.76 -15.63 0.34
N GLY A 447 -5.24 -14.48 0.81
CA GLY A 447 -6.65 -14.16 0.92
C GLY A 447 -7.39 -14.90 2.03
N SER A 448 -6.69 -15.64 2.90
CA SER A 448 -7.29 -16.48 3.94
C SER A 448 -7.22 -15.85 5.33
N ARG A 449 -8.34 -15.86 6.04
CA ARG A 449 -8.38 -15.49 7.46
C ARG A 449 -7.54 -16.38 8.36
N ALA A 450 -7.14 -17.56 7.89
CA ALA A 450 -6.26 -18.46 8.63
C ALA A 450 -4.82 -17.95 8.71
N LEU A 451 -4.42 -17.04 7.82
CA LEU A 451 -3.06 -16.50 7.70
C LEU A 451 -3.00 -14.97 7.86
N LEU A 452 -3.96 -14.33 8.52
CA LEU A 452 -3.99 -12.85 8.70
C LEU A 452 -2.70 -12.28 9.31
N ASP A 453 -2.09 -13.03 10.22
CA ASP A 453 -0.88 -12.61 10.93
C ASP A 453 0.38 -13.29 10.39
N HIS A 454 0.31 -13.91 9.21
CA HIS A 454 1.46 -14.57 8.60
C HIS A 454 2.36 -13.57 7.88
N HIS A 455 3.42 -13.13 8.55
CA HIS A 455 4.45 -12.27 7.98
C HIS A 455 5.59 -13.11 7.43
N PRO A 456 5.87 -13.02 6.11
CA PRO A 456 6.99 -13.74 5.51
C PRO A 456 8.33 -13.21 6.04
N ARG A 457 9.27 -14.10 6.31
CA ARG A 457 10.61 -13.74 6.81
C ARG A 457 11.57 -13.34 5.69
N LEU A 458 11.27 -13.75 4.49
CA LEU A 458 12.04 -13.48 3.28
C LEU A 458 11.11 -13.03 2.16
N ASP A 459 11.57 -12.08 1.37
CA ASP A 459 10.88 -11.76 0.12
C ASP A 459 10.84 -12.97 -0.82
N SER A 460 9.82 -13.07 -1.64
CA SER A 460 9.91 -13.86 -2.85
C SER A 460 11.01 -13.34 -3.75
N ARG A 461 11.56 -14.19 -4.61
CA ARG A 461 12.57 -13.77 -5.61
C ARG A 461 12.07 -12.62 -6.49
N VAL A 462 10.78 -12.65 -6.83
CA VAL A 462 10.12 -11.61 -7.63
C VAL A 462 10.03 -10.28 -6.89
N ALA A 463 9.55 -10.29 -5.64
CA ALA A 463 9.48 -9.07 -4.82
C ALA A 463 10.89 -8.48 -4.58
N ALA A 464 11.86 -9.33 -4.22
CA ALA A 464 13.25 -8.93 -4.04
C ALA A 464 13.85 -8.32 -5.32
N GLY A 465 13.52 -8.87 -6.50
CA GLY A 465 13.95 -8.34 -7.81
C GLY A 465 13.43 -6.92 -8.05
N MET A 466 12.14 -6.71 -7.88
CA MET A 466 11.50 -5.40 -8.04
C MET A 466 12.03 -4.37 -7.04
N LYS A 467 12.21 -4.74 -5.77
CA LYS A 467 12.78 -3.87 -4.73
C LYS A 467 14.23 -3.49 -5.04
N ARG A 468 15.06 -4.43 -5.52
CA ARG A 468 16.42 -4.13 -6.00
C ARG A 468 16.38 -3.17 -7.18
N GLY A 469 15.42 -3.31 -8.10
CA GLY A 469 15.16 -2.38 -9.18
C GLY A 469 14.66 -1.00 -8.75
N GLY A 470 14.37 -0.81 -7.47
CA GLY A 470 13.93 0.47 -6.91
C GLY A 470 12.42 0.70 -6.98
N ALA A 471 11.63 -0.33 -7.30
CA ALA A 471 10.16 -0.22 -7.24
C ALA A 471 9.69 0.05 -5.80
N VAL A 472 8.57 0.74 -5.67
CA VAL A 472 7.87 0.97 -4.41
C VAL A 472 6.80 -0.10 -4.25
N VAL A 473 6.88 -0.91 -3.20
CA VAL A 473 5.81 -1.86 -2.87
C VAL A 473 4.62 -1.07 -2.35
N LEU A 474 3.52 -1.03 -3.11
CA LEU A 474 2.32 -0.28 -2.71
C LEU A 474 1.40 -1.10 -1.81
N GLY A 475 1.30 -2.41 -2.06
CA GLY A 475 0.40 -3.27 -1.30
C GLY A 475 0.30 -4.69 -1.83
N LYS A 476 -0.58 -5.48 -1.18
CA LYS A 476 -0.91 -6.86 -1.56
C LYS A 476 -2.30 -6.91 -2.19
N ALA A 477 -2.36 -7.46 -3.39
CA ALA A 477 -3.59 -7.54 -4.18
C ALA A 477 -4.46 -8.74 -3.78
N ASN A 478 -5.77 -8.52 -3.75
CA ASN A 478 -6.78 -9.55 -3.49
C ASN A 478 -6.77 -10.64 -4.59
N LEU A 479 -7.30 -11.81 -4.25
CA LEU A 479 -7.20 -13.02 -5.08
C LEU A 479 -8.30 -14.02 -4.67
N ASP A 480 -8.43 -15.12 -5.39
CA ASP A 480 -9.11 -16.30 -4.84
C ASP A 480 -8.26 -16.91 -3.72
N GLU A 481 -8.89 -17.31 -2.62
CA GLU A 481 -8.20 -17.86 -1.46
C GLU A 481 -7.28 -19.03 -1.85
N PHE A 482 -5.98 -18.90 -1.49
CA PHE A 482 -4.90 -19.85 -1.81
C PHE A 482 -4.76 -20.20 -3.30
N PRO A 483 -4.95 -19.24 -4.20
CA PRO A 483 -5.34 -19.31 -5.62
C PRO A 483 -6.17 -20.54 -6.06
N PHE A 484 -7.03 -21.06 -5.17
CA PHE A 484 -7.81 -22.27 -5.40
C PHE A 484 -9.13 -22.06 -6.17
N GLY A 485 -9.40 -20.84 -6.57
CA GLY A 485 -10.55 -20.43 -7.38
C GLY A 485 -10.13 -19.62 -8.61
N ASP A 486 -11.14 -19.16 -9.34
CA ASP A 486 -11.00 -18.46 -10.61
C ASP A 486 -12.00 -17.29 -10.78
N PHE A 487 -12.55 -16.77 -9.67
CA PHE A 487 -13.55 -15.70 -9.66
C PHE A 487 -13.13 -14.42 -8.90
N GLY A 488 -11.96 -14.40 -8.28
CA GLY A 488 -11.49 -13.26 -7.48
C GLY A 488 -12.17 -13.13 -6.11
N ILE A 489 -12.36 -14.25 -5.38
CA ILE A 489 -13.08 -14.28 -4.11
C ILE A 489 -12.19 -14.79 -2.97
N SER A 490 -12.09 -14.01 -1.89
CA SER A 490 -11.33 -14.38 -0.70
C SER A 490 -12.10 -14.19 0.60
N THR A 491 -11.69 -14.92 1.66
CA THR A 491 -12.30 -14.74 2.99
C THR A 491 -11.83 -13.46 3.68
N VAL A 492 -10.72 -12.88 3.28
CA VAL A 492 -10.20 -11.60 3.82
C VAL A 492 -10.84 -10.41 3.13
N GLY A 493 -10.80 -10.37 1.78
CA GLY A 493 -11.20 -9.18 1.01
C GLY A 493 -12.59 -9.27 0.40
N GLY A 494 -13.24 -10.43 0.46
CA GLY A 494 -14.48 -10.68 -0.29
C GLY A 494 -14.24 -10.74 -1.79
N THR A 495 -15.24 -10.34 -2.56
CA THR A 495 -15.22 -10.38 -4.04
C THR A 495 -14.59 -9.14 -4.62
N VAL A 496 -13.65 -9.33 -5.54
CA VAL A 496 -13.02 -8.24 -6.31
C VAL A 496 -14.02 -7.74 -7.37
N GLY A 497 -14.17 -6.43 -7.47
CA GLY A 497 -14.99 -5.80 -8.51
C GLY A 497 -14.27 -5.77 -9.85
N ASN A 498 -14.97 -6.12 -10.94
CA ASN A 498 -14.44 -5.98 -12.29
C ASN A 498 -14.27 -4.50 -12.65
N ALA A 499 -13.14 -4.16 -13.26
CA ALA A 499 -12.76 -2.77 -13.59
C ALA A 499 -13.78 -2.06 -14.50
N TYR A 500 -14.42 -2.79 -15.41
CA TYR A 500 -15.33 -2.23 -16.41
C TYR A 500 -16.80 -2.29 -15.98
N ASP A 501 -17.16 -3.30 -15.19
CA ASP A 501 -18.52 -3.48 -14.70
C ASP A 501 -18.48 -4.37 -13.44
N GLN A 502 -18.78 -3.79 -12.29
CA GLN A 502 -18.66 -4.48 -11.00
C GLN A 502 -19.63 -5.64 -10.78
N SER A 503 -20.68 -5.73 -11.59
CA SER A 503 -21.61 -6.87 -11.56
C SER A 503 -21.01 -8.13 -12.20
N LEU A 504 -19.85 -8.00 -12.84
CA LEU A 504 -19.20 -9.08 -13.57
C LEU A 504 -18.01 -9.64 -12.78
N SER A 505 -17.66 -10.89 -13.08
CA SER A 505 -16.44 -11.53 -12.61
C SER A 505 -15.20 -10.81 -13.13
N THR A 506 -14.17 -10.74 -12.31
CA THR A 506 -12.82 -10.33 -12.73
C THR A 506 -12.08 -11.45 -13.42
N ALA A 507 -12.65 -12.64 -13.44
CA ALA A 507 -11.90 -13.90 -13.46
C ALA A 507 -10.88 -13.97 -12.30
N GLY A 508 -10.11 -15.06 -12.23
CA GLY A 508 -9.17 -15.29 -11.14
C GLY A 508 -8.04 -16.25 -11.57
N SER A 509 -7.20 -16.48 -10.63
CA SER A 509 -7.17 -16.05 -9.22
C SER A 509 -6.47 -14.70 -9.00
N SER A 510 -5.86 -14.04 -10.02
CA SER A 510 -5.18 -12.73 -9.89
C SER A 510 -6.10 -11.53 -10.17
N GLY A 511 -7.40 -11.64 -9.83
CA GLY A 511 -8.42 -10.61 -10.11
C GLY A 511 -8.07 -9.25 -9.50
N GLY A 512 -7.59 -9.21 -8.26
CA GLY A 512 -7.19 -7.97 -7.59
C GLY A 512 -6.00 -7.28 -8.27
N SER A 513 -4.98 -8.03 -8.68
CA SER A 513 -3.84 -7.48 -9.43
C SER A 513 -4.28 -6.86 -10.75
N ALA A 514 -5.15 -7.56 -11.49
CA ALA A 514 -5.68 -7.08 -12.76
C ALA A 514 -6.55 -5.82 -12.57
N THR A 515 -7.49 -5.84 -11.62
CA THR A 515 -8.34 -4.68 -11.35
C THR A 515 -7.52 -3.47 -10.90
N ALA A 516 -6.52 -3.66 -10.01
CA ALA A 516 -5.67 -2.57 -9.53
C ALA A 516 -4.94 -1.85 -10.67
N VAL A 517 -4.38 -2.60 -11.63
CA VAL A 517 -3.68 -2.01 -12.78
C VAL A 517 -4.66 -1.38 -13.76
N ALA A 518 -5.76 -2.05 -14.08
CA ALA A 518 -6.75 -1.57 -15.04
C ALA A 518 -7.40 -0.25 -14.61
N THR A 519 -7.64 -0.08 -13.30
CA THR A 519 -8.26 1.12 -12.72
C THR A 519 -7.22 2.17 -12.27
N SER A 520 -5.95 1.98 -12.61
CA SER A 520 -4.86 2.88 -12.20
C SER A 520 -4.79 3.07 -10.66
N LEU A 521 -4.92 1.99 -9.91
CA LEU A 521 -4.61 1.94 -8.47
C LEU A 521 -3.16 1.51 -8.21
N ALA A 522 -2.48 1.01 -9.23
CA ALA A 522 -1.06 0.73 -9.27
C ALA A 522 -0.53 0.84 -10.70
N ALA A 523 0.77 1.03 -10.86
CA ALA A 523 1.39 1.09 -12.19
C ALA A 523 1.52 -0.29 -12.85
N LEU A 524 1.84 -1.30 -12.04
CA LEU A 524 2.01 -2.69 -12.46
C LEU A 524 1.57 -3.62 -11.32
N GLY A 525 1.03 -4.80 -11.67
CA GLY A 525 0.69 -5.86 -10.74
C GLY A 525 1.44 -7.15 -11.06
N PHE A 526 1.82 -7.91 -10.04
CA PHE A 526 2.28 -9.29 -10.20
C PHE A 526 1.16 -10.24 -9.79
N GLY A 527 1.00 -11.28 -10.60
CA GLY A 527 0.11 -12.39 -10.34
C GLY A 527 0.82 -13.73 -10.40
N THR A 528 0.06 -14.79 -10.18
CA THR A 528 0.50 -16.18 -10.35
C THR A 528 -0.46 -16.90 -11.26
N ASP A 529 0.05 -17.88 -11.99
CA ASP A 529 -0.75 -18.67 -12.92
C ASP A 529 -0.43 -20.16 -12.77
N THR A 530 -1.45 -20.92 -12.42
CA THR A 530 -1.41 -22.38 -12.44
C THR A 530 -2.14 -22.91 -13.67
N CYS A 531 -3.25 -22.21 -14.00
CA CYS A 531 -4.07 -22.44 -15.19
C CYS A 531 -5.02 -21.24 -15.32
N ASN A 532 -4.75 -20.29 -16.20
CA ASN A 532 -5.50 -19.07 -16.47
C ASN A 532 -5.31 -17.89 -15.50
N SER A 533 -4.74 -18.08 -14.33
CA SER A 533 -4.80 -17.06 -13.28
C SER A 533 -4.02 -15.78 -13.56
N LEU A 534 -3.32 -15.67 -14.70
CA LEU A 534 -2.81 -14.44 -15.29
C LEU A 534 -3.63 -14.03 -16.51
N SER A 535 -3.80 -14.96 -17.48
CA SER A 535 -4.39 -14.66 -18.78
C SER A 535 -5.86 -14.23 -18.70
N ASN A 536 -6.69 -14.94 -17.91
CA ASN A 536 -8.09 -14.62 -17.78
C ASN A 536 -8.35 -13.26 -17.13
N PRO A 537 -7.79 -12.96 -15.92
CA PRO A 537 -7.97 -11.66 -15.31
C PRO A 537 -7.42 -10.52 -16.18
N ALA A 538 -6.28 -10.72 -16.86
CA ALA A 538 -5.72 -9.72 -17.75
C ALA A 538 -6.66 -9.44 -18.94
N ALA A 539 -7.23 -10.47 -19.56
CA ALA A 539 -8.19 -10.33 -20.65
C ALA A 539 -9.46 -9.58 -20.21
N PHE A 540 -10.03 -9.91 -19.04
CA PHE A 540 -11.22 -9.26 -18.48
C PHE A 540 -10.95 -7.85 -17.95
N ALA A 541 -9.66 -7.49 -17.79
CA ALA A 541 -9.19 -6.17 -17.37
C ALA A 541 -8.56 -5.37 -18.53
N SER A 542 -8.57 -5.89 -19.77
CA SER A 542 -7.96 -5.27 -20.96
C SER A 542 -6.48 -4.92 -20.72
N LEU A 543 -5.70 -5.86 -20.16
CA LEU A 543 -4.29 -5.74 -19.83
C LEU A 543 -3.43 -6.72 -20.65
N ALA A 544 -2.14 -6.41 -20.74
CA ALA A 544 -1.11 -7.32 -21.20
C ALA A 544 -0.53 -8.11 -20.03
N THR A 545 -0.22 -9.39 -20.25
CA THR A 545 0.49 -10.27 -19.32
C THR A 545 1.25 -11.35 -20.05
N ILE A 546 2.13 -12.01 -19.35
CA ILE A 546 2.81 -13.20 -19.85
C ILE A 546 2.82 -14.30 -18.77
N ARG A 547 2.35 -15.48 -19.15
CA ARG A 547 2.69 -16.71 -18.48
C ARG A 547 4.03 -17.16 -19.07
N VAL A 548 5.09 -17.02 -18.27
CA VAL A 548 6.46 -17.26 -18.76
C VAL A 548 6.74 -18.74 -18.96
N THR A 549 7.76 -19.06 -19.74
CA THR A 549 8.36 -20.39 -19.77
C THR A 549 8.54 -20.92 -18.36
N ARG A 550 8.09 -22.15 -18.07
CA ARG A 550 8.26 -22.77 -16.76
C ARG A 550 9.72 -22.73 -16.34
N GLY A 551 10.01 -22.08 -15.22
CA GLY A 551 11.37 -21.92 -14.71
C GLY A 551 12.06 -20.62 -15.11
N LEU A 552 11.46 -19.75 -15.92
CA LEU A 552 12.06 -18.44 -16.23
C LEU A 552 11.96 -17.48 -15.01
N THR A 553 10.87 -17.52 -14.26
CA THR A 553 10.70 -16.85 -12.96
C THR A 553 10.65 -17.86 -11.83
N SER A 554 11.24 -17.49 -10.68
CA SER A 554 11.24 -18.33 -9.49
C SER A 554 9.89 -18.30 -8.76
N ARG A 555 9.53 -19.44 -8.18
CA ARG A 555 8.35 -19.63 -7.32
C ARG A 555 8.72 -19.64 -5.82
N ALA A 556 10.00 -19.40 -5.48
CA ALA A 556 10.42 -19.28 -4.08
C ALA A 556 9.72 -18.11 -3.39
N GLY A 557 9.06 -18.38 -2.26
CA GLY A 557 8.22 -17.40 -1.56
C GLY A 557 6.88 -17.14 -2.24
N VAL A 558 6.35 -18.14 -2.95
CA VAL A 558 5.00 -18.11 -3.54
C VAL A 558 4.19 -19.29 -3.01
N MET A 559 2.98 -19.05 -2.50
CA MET A 559 2.08 -20.11 -2.06
C MET A 559 1.74 -21.03 -3.23
N PRO A 560 1.97 -22.34 -3.11
CA PRO A 560 1.83 -23.26 -4.22
C PRO A 560 0.37 -23.70 -4.44
N LEU A 561 0.00 -23.91 -5.71
CA LEU A 561 -1.21 -24.62 -6.10
C LEU A 561 -0.87 -25.92 -6.85
N ASN A 562 0.02 -25.84 -7.81
CA ASN A 562 0.56 -27.01 -8.53
C ASN A 562 2.02 -26.71 -8.89
N THR A 563 2.93 -27.36 -8.21
CA THR A 563 4.37 -27.07 -8.31
C THR A 563 4.96 -27.30 -9.71
N PHE A 564 4.27 -27.99 -10.60
CA PHE A 564 4.66 -28.08 -12.01
C PHE A 564 4.11 -26.91 -12.83
N ASN A 565 2.83 -26.56 -12.65
CA ASN A 565 2.15 -25.58 -13.49
C ASN A 565 2.43 -24.13 -13.07
N ASP A 566 2.68 -23.91 -11.76
CA ASP A 566 2.77 -22.56 -11.19
C ASP A 566 3.87 -21.72 -11.83
N THR A 567 3.53 -20.52 -12.25
CA THR A 567 4.45 -19.46 -12.69
C THR A 567 4.05 -18.13 -12.05
N VAL A 568 4.99 -17.18 -12.03
CA VAL A 568 4.75 -15.80 -11.60
C VAL A 568 4.96 -14.88 -12.80
N GLY A 569 4.03 -13.97 -13.02
CA GLY A 569 4.12 -13.05 -14.15
C GLY A 569 3.57 -11.65 -13.84
N PRO A 570 4.06 -10.62 -14.54
CA PRO A 570 3.57 -9.27 -14.44
C PRO A 570 2.31 -9.06 -15.29
N MET A 571 1.44 -8.13 -14.83
CA MET A 571 0.31 -7.57 -15.55
C MET A 571 0.50 -6.07 -15.71
N GLY A 572 0.42 -5.56 -16.92
CA GLY A 572 0.66 -4.16 -17.24
C GLY A 572 -0.34 -3.58 -18.22
N LYS A 573 -0.35 -2.27 -18.34
CA LYS A 573 -1.17 -1.55 -19.34
C LYS A 573 -0.60 -1.71 -20.76
N SER A 574 0.66 -2.11 -20.88
CA SER A 574 1.33 -2.37 -22.15
C SER A 574 2.23 -3.61 -22.07
N VAL A 575 2.47 -4.22 -23.21
CA VAL A 575 3.45 -5.30 -23.33
C VAL A 575 4.86 -4.84 -22.91
N ARG A 576 5.18 -3.56 -23.14
CA ARG A 576 6.46 -2.99 -22.72
C ARG A 576 6.61 -2.95 -21.20
N ASP A 577 5.56 -2.58 -20.44
CA ASP A 577 5.61 -2.60 -18.99
C ASP A 577 5.86 -4.01 -18.44
N VAL A 578 5.20 -5.01 -19.06
CA VAL A 578 5.39 -6.44 -18.74
C VAL A 578 6.84 -6.87 -18.99
N ALA A 579 7.40 -6.52 -20.14
CA ALA A 579 8.77 -6.87 -20.51
C ALA A 579 9.82 -6.22 -19.59
N LEU A 580 9.65 -4.94 -19.26
CA LEU A 580 10.53 -4.23 -18.32
C LEU A 580 10.53 -4.86 -16.93
N ALA A 581 9.38 -5.39 -16.49
CA ALA A 581 9.28 -6.09 -15.21
C ALA A 581 10.03 -7.43 -15.22
N LEU A 582 9.95 -8.18 -16.32
CA LEU A 582 10.70 -9.43 -16.49
C LEU A 582 12.21 -9.25 -16.36
N ASP A 583 12.75 -8.14 -16.85
CA ASP A 583 14.19 -7.82 -16.73
C ASP A 583 14.68 -7.83 -15.26
N LEU A 584 13.80 -7.61 -14.30
CA LEU A 584 14.13 -7.53 -12.87
C LEU A 584 13.89 -8.83 -12.10
N VAL A 585 13.05 -9.73 -12.62
CA VAL A 585 12.53 -10.85 -11.83
C VAL A 585 12.90 -12.22 -12.39
N THR A 586 13.47 -12.29 -13.61
CA THR A 586 13.91 -13.52 -14.24
C THR A 586 15.31 -13.95 -13.80
N GLY A 587 15.63 -15.22 -14.02
CA GLY A 587 16.96 -15.79 -13.79
C GLY A 587 16.97 -16.94 -12.81
N THR A 588 18.15 -17.54 -12.64
CA THR A 588 18.37 -18.69 -11.77
C THR A 588 18.19 -18.35 -10.29
N ASP A 589 17.53 -19.24 -9.58
CA ASP A 589 17.33 -19.17 -8.14
C ASP A 589 17.57 -20.54 -7.50
N ALA A 590 18.49 -20.61 -6.53
CA ALA A 590 18.82 -21.85 -5.87
C ALA A 590 17.67 -22.44 -5.03
N GLU A 591 16.70 -21.61 -4.61
CA GLU A 591 15.51 -22.04 -3.88
C GLU A 591 14.43 -22.65 -4.81
N ASP A 592 14.53 -22.45 -6.13
CA ASP A 592 13.64 -23.07 -7.12
C ASP A 592 14.42 -23.78 -8.23
N PRO A 593 14.64 -25.11 -8.10
CA PRO A 593 15.41 -25.90 -9.07
C PRO A 593 14.87 -25.82 -10.51
N ALA A 594 13.59 -25.48 -10.71
CA ALA A 594 13.03 -25.31 -12.06
C ALA A 594 13.69 -24.15 -12.83
N THR A 595 14.37 -23.24 -12.14
CA THR A 595 15.05 -22.08 -12.77
C THR A 595 16.51 -22.36 -13.15
N ALA A 596 17.01 -23.59 -13.00
CA ALA A 596 18.44 -23.90 -13.16
C ALA A 596 18.99 -23.39 -14.50
N ASP A 597 18.24 -23.55 -15.58
CA ASP A 597 18.65 -23.18 -16.93
C ASP A 597 18.25 -21.76 -17.35
N ALA A 598 17.48 -21.04 -16.51
CA ALA A 598 16.92 -19.73 -16.87
C ALA A 598 17.96 -18.72 -17.37
N ALA A 599 19.08 -18.60 -16.67
CA ALA A 599 20.12 -17.62 -17.00
C ALA A 599 20.74 -17.86 -18.40
N SER A 600 20.82 -19.10 -18.85
CA SER A 600 21.39 -19.46 -20.17
C SER A 600 20.49 -19.06 -21.34
N HIS A 601 19.20 -18.83 -21.09
CA HIS A 601 18.20 -18.45 -22.09
C HIS A 601 17.85 -16.96 -22.07
N ILE A 602 18.43 -16.16 -21.17
CA ILE A 602 18.23 -14.72 -21.10
C ILE A 602 19.34 -14.00 -21.86
N SER A 603 19.02 -13.47 -23.03
CA SER A 603 19.96 -12.72 -23.87
C SER A 603 19.54 -11.24 -23.93
N GLY A 604 20.01 -10.41 -23.02
CA GLY A 604 19.68 -8.98 -22.95
C GLY A 604 18.26 -8.70 -22.38
N SER A 605 17.78 -7.45 -22.53
CA SER A 605 16.48 -7.02 -22.01
C SER A 605 15.31 -7.59 -22.79
N PHE A 606 14.25 -8.03 -22.11
CA PHE A 606 12.99 -8.44 -22.73
C PHE A 606 12.28 -7.27 -23.43
N ALA A 607 12.54 -6.03 -23.01
CA ALA A 607 11.99 -4.84 -23.64
C ALA A 607 12.77 -4.38 -24.89
N GLN A 608 13.92 -4.98 -25.16
CA GLN A 608 14.72 -4.63 -26.35
C GLN A 608 14.01 -5.06 -27.63
N GLY A 609 13.95 -4.17 -28.64
CA GLY A 609 13.33 -4.45 -29.92
C GLY A 609 11.81 -4.30 -29.99
N LEU A 610 11.11 -4.20 -28.86
CA LEU A 610 9.63 -4.12 -28.85
C LEU A 610 9.08 -2.93 -29.64
N ALA A 611 9.79 -1.79 -29.63
CA ALA A 611 9.34 -0.59 -30.35
C ALA A 611 9.33 -0.78 -31.88
N THR A 612 10.19 -1.64 -32.39
CA THR A 612 10.38 -1.90 -33.83
C THR A 612 9.87 -3.26 -34.27
N ALA A 613 9.37 -4.09 -33.32
CA ALA A 613 8.83 -5.41 -33.65
C ALA A 613 7.68 -5.31 -34.66
N THR A 614 7.56 -6.25 -35.57
CA THR A 614 6.58 -6.27 -36.65
C THR A 614 5.90 -7.64 -36.76
N LEU A 615 4.69 -7.64 -37.27
CA LEU A 615 3.96 -8.84 -37.65
C LEU A 615 4.23 -9.21 -39.13
N GLU A 616 4.89 -8.33 -39.87
CA GLU A 616 5.25 -8.61 -41.27
C GLU A 616 6.07 -9.89 -41.41
N GLY A 617 5.62 -10.77 -42.31
CA GLY A 617 6.27 -12.06 -42.53
C GLY A 617 6.16 -13.10 -41.43
N LYS A 618 5.45 -12.80 -40.33
CA LYS A 618 5.19 -13.76 -39.24
C LYS A 618 4.09 -14.73 -39.64
N ARG A 619 4.25 -15.99 -39.21
CA ARG A 619 3.31 -17.05 -39.50
C ARG A 619 2.67 -17.54 -38.22
N ILE A 620 1.36 -17.32 -38.08
CA ILE A 620 0.58 -17.60 -36.86
C ILE A 620 -0.40 -18.75 -37.13
N GLY A 621 -0.38 -19.77 -36.29
CA GLY A 621 -1.32 -20.91 -36.37
C GLY A 621 -2.58 -20.62 -35.57
N ALA A 622 -3.73 -20.48 -36.21
CA ALA A 622 -5.01 -20.29 -35.53
C ALA A 622 -5.54 -21.66 -35.07
N LEU A 623 -5.51 -21.91 -33.76
CA LEU A 623 -6.02 -23.17 -33.17
C LEU A 623 -7.55 -23.12 -33.08
N ARG A 624 -8.20 -23.38 -34.25
CA ARG A 624 -9.64 -23.17 -34.44
C ARG A 624 -10.53 -23.92 -33.44
N GLN A 625 -10.12 -25.12 -33.03
CA GLN A 625 -10.84 -25.90 -32.05
C GLN A 625 -10.99 -25.22 -30.67
N ARG A 626 -10.16 -24.21 -30.40
CA ARG A 626 -10.26 -23.41 -29.17
C ARG A 626 -11.11 -22.14 -29.33
N PHE A 627 -11.55 -21.79 -30.55
CA PHE A 627 -12.38 -20.61 -30.81
C PHE A 627 -13.85 -20.85 -30.43
N VAL A 628 -14.36 -22.04 -30.67
CA VAL A 628 -15.70 -22.43 -30.30
C VAL A 628 -15.63 -23.15 -28.97
N GLY A 629 -15.52 -22.46 -27.93
CA GLY A 629 -15.22 -23.04 -26.65
C GLY A 629 -16.27 -23.97 -26.08
N PHE A 630 -15.96 -24.45 -24.92
CA PHE A 630 -16.76 -25.32 -24.04
C PHE A 630 -18.21 -24.91 -23.90
N THR A 631 -18.54 -23.64 -24.15
CA THR A 631 -19.85 -23.06 -23.94
C THR A 631 -20.54 -22.61 -25.21
N GLY A 632 -19.86 -22.70 -26.34
CA GLY A 632 -20.45 -22.31 -27.63
C GLY A 632 -20.72 -20.82 -27.78
N GLU A 633 -19.93 -19.93 -27.11
CA GLU A 633 -20.08 -18.48 -27.23
C GLU A 633 -19.63 -17.98 -28.60
N ARG A 634 -20.58 -17.82 -29.48
CA ARG A 634 -20.37 -17.36 -30.86
C ARG A 634 -19.71 -15.99 -30.95
N GLU A 635 -19.94 -15.14 -29.97
CA GLU A 635 -19.38 -13.79 -29.92
C GLU A 635 -17.84 -13.81 -29.73
N VAL A 636 -17.31 -14.76 -28.97
CA VAL A 636 -15.86 -14.95 -28.83
C VAL A 636 -15.26 -15.46 -30.14
N ALA A 637 -15.88 -16.45 -30.77
CA ALA A 637 -15.45 -16.96 -32.07
C ALA A 637 -15.50 -15.85 -33.15
N ALA A 638 -16.54 -15.06 -33.20
CA ALA A 638 -16.63 -13.90 -34.11
C ALA A 638 -15.53 -12.85 -33.82
N ASN A 639 -15.20 -12.62 -32.56
CA ASN A 639 -14.08 -11.75 -32.20
C ASN A 639 -12.74 -12.31 -32.69
N MET A 640 -12.52 -13.61 -32.61
CA MET A 640 -11.32 -14.27 -33.14
C MET A 640 -11.18 -14.14 -34.66
N GLU A 641 -12.29 -14.19 -35.40
CA GLU A 641 -12.26 -13.93 -36.86
C GLU A 641 -11.83 -12.50 -37.17
N ARG A 642 -12.23 -11.53 -36.34
CA ARG A 642 -11.75 -10.13 -36.45
C ARG A 642 -10.26 -10.04 -36.15
N VAL A 643 -9.78 -10.70 -35.12
CA VAL A 643 -8.36 -10.76 -34.73
C VAL A 643 -7.51 -11.35 -35.89
N ILE A 644 -7.99 -12.42 -36.56
CA ILE A 644 -7.28 -12.99 -37.71
C ILE A 644 -7.11 -11.93 -38.80
N LYS A 645 -8.18 -11.20 -39.12
CA LYS A 645 -8.11 -10.12 -40.14
C LYS A 645 -7.15 -8.99 -39.72
N GLU A 646 -7.11 -8.64 -38.43
CA GLU A 646 -6.19 -7.64 -37.91
C GLU A 646 -4.73 -8.08 -38.01
N LEU A 647 -4.44 -9.33 -37.66
CA LEU A 647 -3.10 -9.92 -37.82
C LEU A 647 -2.68 -9.94 -39.30
N GLN A 648 -3.58 -10.33 -40.22
CA GLN A 648 -3.32 -10.33 -41.66
C GLN A 648 -3.12 -8.90 -42.18
N ALA A 649 -3.90 -7.94 -41.75
CA ALA A 649 -3.74 -6.54 -42.11
C ALA A 649 -2.42 -5.94 -41.60
N ALA A 650 -1.90 -6.46 -40.49
CA ALA A 650 -0.58 -6.09 -39.96
C ALA A 650 0.61 -6.88 -40.59
N GLY A 651 0.38 -7.66 -41.64
CA GLY A 651 1.37 -8.36 -42.42
C GLY A 651 1.64 -9.80 -42.01
N ALA A 652 0.91 -10.38 -41.07
CA ALA A 652 1.07 -11.78 -40.69
C ALA A 652 0.35 -12.73 -41.67
N THR A 653 0.92 -13.91 -41.86
CA THR A 653 0.22 -15.04 -42.47
C THR A 653 -0.46 -15.84 -41.37
N VAL A 654 -1.78 -15.92 -41.39
CA VAL A 654 -2.55 -16.74 -40.42
C VAL A 654 -3.02 -18.01 -41.12
N VAL A 655 -2.74 -19.16 -40.52
CA VAL A 655 -3.13 -20.48 -41.06
C VAL A 655 -3.93 -21.23 -40.01
N ASP A 656 -4.97 -21.96 -40.45
CA ASP A 656 -5.76 -22.78 -39.54
C ASP A 656 -4.99 -24.04 -39.18
N VAL A 657 -4.96 -24.34 -37.90
CA VAL A 657 -4.34 -25.56 -37.38
C VAL A 657 -5.29 -26.27 -36.39
N ALA A 658 -5.11 -27.56 -36.25
CA ALA A 658 -5.86 -28.41 -35.35
C ALA A 658 -4.96 -29.50 -34.78
N ILE A 659 -5.24 -29.91 -33.56
CA ILE A 659 -4.61 -31.05 -32.90
C ILE A 659 -5.63 -32.16 -32.82
N PRO A 660 -5.44 -33.29 -33.57
CA PRO A 660 -6.33 -34.41 -33.47
C PRO A 660 -6.42 -34.98 -32.07
N ASP A 661 -7.60 -35.45 -31.65
CA ASP A 661 -7.87 -36.04 -30.32
C ASP A 661 -7.39 -35.17 -29.14
N TYR A 662 -7.47 -33.84 -29.27
CA TYR A 662 -6.95 -32.88 -28.27
C TYR A 662 -7.42 -33.18 -26.84
N ASP A 663 -8.75 -33.39 -26.65
CA ASP A 663 -9.32 -33.62 -25.33
C ASP A 663 -8.78 -34.88 -24.66
N ALA A 664 -8.57 -35.97 -25.42
CA ALA A 664 -7.97 -37.18 -24.88
C ALA A 664 -6.50 -37.00 -24.51
N LYS A 665 -5.75 -36.26 -25.33
CA LYS A 665 -4.35 -35.93 -25.09
C LYS A 665 -4.19 -35.01 -23.86
N TYR A 666 -5.06 -34.03 -23.72
CA TYR A 666 -5.07 -33.18 -22.54
C TYR A 666 -5.49 -33.97 -21.29
N ALA A 667 -6.53 -34.81 -21.38
CA ALA A 667 -6.96 -35.63 -20.25
C ALA A 667 -5.85 -36.52 -19.69
N ALA A 668 -4.93 -37.00 -20.55
CA ALA A 668 -3.75 -37.75 -20.10
C ALA A 668 -2.68 -36.88 -19.40
N ALA A 669 -2.59 -35.62 -19.78
CA ALA A 669 -1.56 -34.68 -19.26
C ALA A 669 -2.05 -33.83 -18.07
N ARG A 670 -3.33 -33.72 -17.84
CA ARG A 670 -3.89 -32.87 -16.76
C ARG A 670 -3.58 -33.37 -15.36
N GLY A 671 -3.72 -32.51 -14.35
CA GLY A 671 -3.57 -32.87 -12.94
C GLY A 671 -2.29 -32.35 -12.35
N ALA A 672 -1.92 -32.87 -11.20
CA ALA A 672 -0.72 -32.52 -10.44
C ALA A 672 0.12 -33.77 -10.14
N ALA A 673 1.42 -33.61 -10.00
CA ALA A 673 2.28 -34.69 -9.53
C ALA A 673 1.81 -35.17 -8.16
N PRO A 674 1.76 -36.48 -7.90
CA PRO A 674 1.35 -37.01 -6.61
C PRO A 674 2.13 -36.38 -5.45
N GLY A 675 1.44 -35.92 -4.40
CA GLY A 675 2.05 -35.30 -3.23
C GLY A 675 2.63 -33.91 -3.40
N SER A 676 2.66 -33.39 -4.61
CA SER A 676 3.29 -32.10 -4.88
C SER A 676 2.65 -30.92 -4.13
N LEU A 677 1.33 -30.93 -3.92
CA LEU A 677 0.64 -29.89 -3.16
C LEU A 677 1.05 -29.92 -1.69
N LYS A 678 1.05 -31.09 -1.05
CA LYS A 678 1.50 -31.26 0.34
C LYS A 678 2.96 -30.84 0.52
N ALA A 679 3.85 -31.35 -0.35
CA ALA A 679 5.27 -31.00 -0.30
C ALA A 679 5.50 -29.51 -0.50
N GLY A 680 4.81 -28.90 -1.48
CA GLY A 680 4.90 -27.46 -1.75
C GLY A 680 4.45 -26.60 -0.58
N TRP A 681 3.32 -26.92 0.05
CA TRP A 681 2.85 -26.20 1.23
C TRP A 681 3.77 -26.35 2.43
N THR A 682 4.31 -27.58 2.66
CA THR A 682 5.28 -27.80 3.72
C THR A 682 6.54 -26.96 3.52
N ALA A 683 7.07 -26.92 2.30
CA ALA A 683 8.23 -26.11 1.95
C ALA A 683 7.94 -24.59 2.12
N TYR A 684 6.78 -24.12 1.64
CA TYR A 684 6.37 -22.73 1.76
C TYR A 684 6.26 -22.30 3.24
N LEU A 685 5.51 -23.02 4.05
CA LEU A 685 5.27 -22.67 5.46
C LEU A 685 6.55 -22.72 6.30
N SER A 686 7.52 -23.55 5.93
CA SER A 686 8.81 -23.63 6.62
C SER A 686 9.86 -22.66 6.12
N ARG A 687 9.60 -21.91 5.03
CA ARG A 687 10.58 -21.02 4.40
C ARG A 687 11.03 -19.92 5.36
N GLY A 688 12.36 -19.78 5.53
CA GLY A 688 12.96 -18.81 6.44
C GLY A 688 12.82 -19.14 7.93
N SER A 689 12.28 -20.32 8.30
CA SER A 689 12.22 -20.78 9.69
C SER A 689 13.59 -21.19 10.20
N LYS A 690 13.83 -20.94 11.50
CA LYS A 690 15.05 -21.34 12.21
C LYS A 690 14.80 -22.62 13.01
N PRO A 691 15.84 -23.38 13.34
CA PRO A 691 15.70 -24.52 14.26
C PRO A 691 15.01 -24.07 15.56
N GLY A 692 13.94 -24.80 15.95
CA GLY A 692 13.15 -24.50 17.15
C GLY A 692 11.95 -23.57 16.93
N ASP A 693 11.77 -22.99 15.73
CA ASP A 693 10.57 -22.23 15.42
C ASP A 693 9.34 -23.14 15.32
N LYS A 694 8.21 -22.62 15.81
CA LYS A 694 6.92 -23.26 15.55
C LYS A 694 6.50 -22.93 14.11
N VAL A 695 6.56 -23.92 13.22
CA VAL A 695 6.12 -23.79 11.82
C VAL A 695 4.66 -24.22 11.71
N LEU A 696 3.85 -23.39 11.02
CA LEU A 696 2.47 -23.76 10.68
C LEU A 696 2.45 -24.96 9.74
N THR A 697 1.43 -25.80 9.89
CA THR A 697 1.20 -26.96 9.03
C THR A 697 -0.15 -26.85 8.31
N ILE A 698 -0.37 -27.68 7.30
CA ILE A 698 -1.70 -27.79 6.67
C ILE A 698 -2.77 -28.17 7.68
N GLN A 699 -2.44 -29.04 8.65
CA GLN A 699 -3.34 -29.44 9.73
C GLN A 699 -3.73 -28.25 10.62
N ASP A 700 -2.80 -27.35 10.94
CA ASP A 700 -3.09 -26.13 11.71
C ASP A 700 -4.03 -25.21 10.94
N LEU A 701 -3.84 -25.07 9.62
CA LEU A 701 -4.72 -24.28 8.77
C LEU A 701 -6.15 -24.85 8.76
N LEU A 702 -6.29 -26.17 8.58
CA LEU A 702 -7.58 -26.85 8.62
C LEU A 702 -8.25 -26.74 10.00
N ALA A 703 -7.49 -26.94 11.07
CA ALA A 703 -7.98 -26.85 12.45
C ALA A 703 -8.43 -25.42 12.83
N SER A 704 -7.97 -24.40 12.13
CA SER A 704 -8.36 -23.01 12.39
C SER A 704 -9.85 -22.75 12.19
N GLY A 705 -10.53 -23.53 11.34
CA GLY A 705 -11.92 -23.31 10.95
C GLY A 705 -12.16 -22.02 10.15
N LYS A 706 -11.11 -21.34 9.66
CA LYS A 706 -11.18 -20.02 9.01
C LYS A 706 -11.03 -20.07 7.49
N LEU A 707 -10.92 -21.26 6.92
CA LEU A 707 -10.75 -21.46 5.47
C LEU A 707 -12.08 -21.38 4.72
N ALA A 708 -12.04 -20.93 3.47
CA ALA A 708 -13.13 -21.13 2.55
C ALA A 708 -13.38 -22.63 2.30
N PRO A 709 -14.64 -23.07 2.08
CA PRO A 709 -14.93 -24.52 1.88
C PRO A 709 -14.15 -25.17 0.73
N VAL A 710 -13.86 -24.45 -0.34
CA VAL A 710 -13.06 -24.95 -1.46
C VAL A 710 -11.61 -25.14 -1.04
N SER A 711 -11.06 -24.22 -0.27
CA SER A 711 -9.68 -24.28 0.24
C SER A 711 -9.50 -25.42 1.22
N ALA A 712 -10.46 -25.58 2.14
CA ALA A 712 -10.45 -26.71 3.10
C ALA A 712 -10.43 -28.06 2.37
N ARG A 713 -11.38 -28.30 1.44
CA ARG A 713 -11.45 -29.55 0.66
C ARG A 713 -10.16 -29.85 -0.12
N ARG A 714 -9.52 -28.84 -0.72
CA ARG A 714 -8.28 -29.02 -1.47
C ARG A 714 -7.11 -29.36 -0.56
N LEU A 715 -7.00 -28.72 0.61
CA LEU A 715 -5.96 -29.02 1.59
C LEU A 715 -6.20 -30.39 2.28
N GLU A 716 -7.45 -30.76 2.55
CA GLU A 716 -7.80 -32.12 3.01
C GLU A 716 -7.39 -33.18 1.98
N GLY A 717 -7.68 -32.94 0.69
CA GLY A 717 -7.23 -33.79 -0.41
C GLY A 717 -5.71 -33.92 -0.49
N ALA A 718 -4.96 -32.87 -0.15
CA ALA A 718 -3.50 -32.93 -0.09
C ALA A 718 -2.96 -33.81 1.05
N LEU A 719 -3.74 -33.99 2.11
CA LEU A 719 -3.41 -34.86 3.25
C LEU A 719 -3.92 -36.29 3.08
N ALA A 720 -4.75 -36.56 2.08
CA ALA A 720 -5.30 -37.91 1.83
C ALA A 720 -4.18 -38.90 1.56
N ALA A 721 -4.49 -40.19 1.83
CA ALA A 721 -3.54 -41.28 1.62
C ALA A 721 -3.08 -41.32 0.16
N MET A 722 -1.79 -41.42 -0.03
CA MET A 722 -1.15 -41.42 -1.33
C MET A 722 -0.38 -42.73 -1.53
N PRO A 723 -0.13 -43.12 -2.79
CA PRO A 723 0.82 -44.20 -3.05
C PRO A 723 2.16 -43.88 -2.36
N ALA A 724 2.89 -44.93 -1.97
CA ALA A 724 4.19 -44.79 -1.35
C ALA A 724 5.22 -45.70 -2.05
N GLY A 725 6.52 -45.41 -1.85
CA GLY A 725 7.61 -46.18 -2.44
C GLY A 725 7.50 -46.29 -3.97
N ALA A 726 7.80 -47.41 -4.53
CA ALA A 726 7.84 -47.65 -5.96
C ALA A 726 6.55 -47.24 -6.72
N ALA A 727 5.38 -47.35 -6.08
CA ALA A 727 4.12 -46.94 -6.69
C ALA A 727 4.00 -45.39 -6.82
N LEU A 728 4.57 -44.63 -5.86
CA LEU A 728 4.66 -43.18 -5.95
C LEU A 728 5.64 -42.73 -7.03
N ASP A 729 6.80 -43.40 -7.10
CA ASP A 729 7.84 -43.11 -8.09
C ASP A 729 7.31 -43.35 -9.51
N GLU A 730 6.62 -44.45 -9.71
CA GLU A 730 5.99 -44.76 -11.01
C GLU A 730 4.89 -43.77 -11.41
N ALA A 731 4.04 -43.38 -10.46
CA ALA A 731 2.99 -42.38 -10.71
C ALA A 731 3.60 -40.99 -11.06
N THR A 732 4.69 -40.63 -10.39
CA THR A 732 5.42 -39.40 -10.65
C THR A 732 6.11 -39.43 -12.00
N ARG A 733 6.76 -40.55 -12.35
CA ARG A 733 7.36 -40.73 -13.67
C ARG A 733 6.31 -40.61 -14.80
N LYS A 734 5.19 -41.29 -14.68
CA LYS A 734 4.07 -41.21 -15.67
C LYS A 734 3.54 -39.79 -15.79
N PHE A 735 3.42 -39.07 -14.69
CA PHE A 735 3.01 -37.67 -14.75
C PHE A 735 3.96 -36.82 -15.60
N PHE A 736 5.26 -36.92 -15.42
CA PHE A 736 6.22 -36.14 -16.18
C PHE A 736 6.30 -36.57 -17.66
N GLU A 737 6.22 -37.85 -17.93
CA GLU A 737 6.17 -38.41 -19.31
C GLU A 737 4.95 -37.89 -20.07
N SER A 738 3.78 -37.88 -19.43
CA SER A 738 2.55 -37.39 -20.07
C SER A 738 2.63 -35.89 -20.38
N ARG A 739 3.29 -35.12 -19.52
CA ARG A 739 3.54 -33.67 -19.71
C ARG A 739 4.49 -33.40 -20.86
N GLU A 740 5.55 -34.18 -20.94
CA GLU A 740 6.50 -34.09 -22.05
C GLU A 740 5.85 -34.46 -23.37
N THR A 741 5.08 -35.54 -23.40
CA THR A 741 4.32 -35.97 -24.59
C THR A 741 3.35 -34.87 -25.03
N PHE A 742 2.66 -34.24 -24.10
CA PHE A 742 1.74 -33.15 -24.39
C PHE A 742 2.45 -31.89 -24.90
N ARG A 743 3.59 -31.53 -24.33
CA ARG A 743 4.45 -30.44 -24.81
C ARG A 743 4.90 -30.66 -26.24
N GLN A 744 5.36 -31.86 -26.54
CA GLN A 744 5.89 -32.21 -27.86
C GLN A 744 4.85 -32.02 -28.97
N ILE A 745 3.56 -32.22 -28.69
CA ILE A 745 2.48 -31.97 -29.66
C ILE A 745 2.50 -30.53 -30.19
N PHE A 746 2.68 -29.56 -29.31
CA PHE A 746 2.75 -28.14 -29.69
C PHE A 746 4.05 -27.80 -30.38
N VAL A 747 5.18 -28.34 -29.92
CA VAL A 747 6.50 -28.13 -30.52
C VAL A 747 6.49 -28.66 -31.95
N ASP A 748 6.02 -29.90 -32.13
CA ASP A 748 5.92 -30.50 -33.46
C ASP A 748 5.03 -29.71 -34.41
N LEU A 749 3.89 -29.23 -33.91
CA LEU A 749 2.97 -28.39 -34.70
C LEU A 749 3.62 -27.06 -35.12
N LEU A 750 4.29 -26.39 -34.19
CA LEU A 750 5.01 -25.15 -34.45
C LEU A 750 6.14 -25.35 -35.46
N GLU A 751 6.87 -26.46 -35.42
CA GLU A 751 7.98 -26.77 -36.33
C GLU A 751 7.51 -27.21 -37.72
N GLN A 752 6.61 -28.19 -37.76
CA GLN A 752 6.10 -28.77 -39.05
C GLN A 752 5.41 -27.73 -39.91
N GLN A 753 4.63 -26.82 -39.24
CA GLN A 753 3.93 -25.74 -39.93
C GLN A 753 4.75 -24.44 -40.02
N LYS A 754 6.00 -24.43 -39.52
CA LYS A 754 6.89 -23.26 -39.47
C LYS A 754 6.22 -22.04 -38.87
N LEU A 755 5.58 -22.23 -37.71
CA LEU A 755 4.81 -21.18 -37.03
C LEU A 755 5.70 -20.38 -36.06
N ASP A 756 5.43 -19.09 -35.98
CA ASP A 756 6.01 -18.19 -34.96
C ASP A 756 5.29 -18.32 -33.64
N ALA A 757 3.98 -18.57 -33.66
CA ALA A 757 3.15 -18.79 -32.46
C ALA A 757 1.84 -19.48 -32.82
N LEU A 758 1.16 -20.05 -31.81
CA LEU A 758 -0.24 -20.49 -31.90
C LEU A 758 -1.15 -19.43 -31.31
N LEU A 759 -2.27 -19.16 -31.98
CA LEU A 759 -3.28 -18.17 -31.58
C LEU A 759 -4.53 -18.86 -31.08
N TYR A 760 -5.05 -18.42 -29.92
CA TYR A 760 -6.36 -18.79 -29.39
C TYR A 760 -6.92 -17.71 -28.48
N PRO A 761 -8.24 -17.68 -28.12
CA PRO A 761 -8.77 -16.70 -27.19
C PRO A 761 -8.26 -16.97 -25.78
N ALA A 762 -7.98 -15.92 -25.01
CA ALA A 762 -7.61 -16.08 -23.61
C ALA A 762 -8.76 -16.66 -22.76
N ASN A 763 -10.00 -16.32 -23.11
CA ASN A 763 -11.22 -16.86 -22.53
C ASN A 763 -12.18 -17.29 -23.64
N GLN A 764 -12.90 -18.38 -23.43
CA GLN A 764 -13.92 -18.87 -24.35
C GLN A 764 -15.31 -18.27 -24.08
N ALA A 765 -15.43 -17.45 -23.05
CA ALA A 765 -16.61 -16.64 -22.73
C ALA A 765 -16.22 -15.18 -22.51
N ARG A 766 -17.20 -14.29 -22.69
CA ARG A 766 -17.09 -12.90 -22.23
C ARG A 766 -17.21 -12.81 -20.71
N PRO A 767 -16.82 -11.70 -20.06
CA PRO A 767 -17.11 -11.48 -18.65
C PRO A 767 -18.60 -11.70 -18.33
N HIS A 768 -18.88 -12.44 -17.27
CA HIS A 768 -20.23 -12.84 -16.82
C HIS A 768 -20.40 -12.57 -15.34
N THR A 769 -21.62 -12.64 -14.79
CA THR A 769 -21.85 -12.53 -13.35
C THR A 769 -21.29 -13.77 -12.63
N HIS A 770 -20.90 -13.61 -11.36
CA HIS A 770 -20.37 -14.74 -10.58
C HIS A 770 -21.36 -15.92 -10.53
N GLU A 771 -22.63 -15.64 -10.26
CA GLU A 771 -23.69 -16.65 -10.21
C GLU A 771 -23.88 -17.33 -11.58
N GLY A 772 -24.04 -16.52 -12.63
CA GLY A 772 -24.22 -17.06 -13.99
C GLY A 772 -23.03 -17.85 -14.49
N GLY A 773 -21.81 -17.51 -14.06
CA GLY A 773 -20.60 -18.27 -14.38
C GLY A 773 -20.55 -19.62 -13.71
N LEU A 774 -20.87 -19.68 -12.42
CA LEU A 774 -20.91 -20.95 -11.69
C LEU A 774 -22.00 -21.89 -12.21
N GLU A 775 -23.19 -21.35 -12.50
CA GLU A 775 -24.30 -22.14 -13.00
C GLU A 775 -24.06 -22.69 -14.42
N ARG A 776 -23.50 -21.85 -15.29
CA ARG A 776 -23.32 -22.19 -16.71
C ARG A 776 -22.06 -22.98 -17.00
N TYR A 777 -20.96 -22.67 -16.30
CA TYR A 777 -19.64 -23.16 -16.63
C TYR A 777 -19.00 -24.02 -15.54
N GLY A 778 -19.49 -23.93 -14.29
CA GLY A 778 -18.88 -24.59 -13.13
C GLY A 778 -17.52 -23.99 -12.71
N SER A 779 -16.84 -23.30 -13.63
CA SER A 779 -15.58 -22.58 -13.46
C SER A 779 -15.45 -21.53 -14.57
N GLU A 780 -14.45 -20.63 -14.50
CA GLU A 780 -14.18 -19.70 -15.60
C GLU A 780 -13.71 -20.42 -16.85
N PRO A 781 -14.35 -20.20 -18.01
CA PRO A 781 -14.03 -20.88 -19.25
C PRO A 781 -12.77 -20.28 -19.92
N GLY A 782 -11.62 -20.50 -19.33
CA GLY A 782 -10.33 -20.07 -19.85
C GLY A 782 -9.67 -21.07 -20.79
N THR A 783 -8.57 -20.69 -21.39
CA THR A 783 -7.72 -21.51 -22.22
C THR A 783 -6.31 -21.53 -21.65
N CYS A 784 -6.05 -22.48 -20.80
CA CYS A 784 -4.76 -22.56 -20.10
C CYS A 784 -4.00 -23.84 -20.36
N GLU A 785 -4.72 -24.85 -20.83
CA GLU A 785 -4.22 -26.21 -20.88
C GLU A 785 -2.95 -26.28 -21.72
N GLU A 786 -2.95 -25.56 -22.82
CA GLU A 786 -1.86 -25.49 -23.78
C GLU A 786 -0.55 -25.06 -23.12
N SER A 787 -0.59 -23.97 -22.34
CA SER A 787 0.59 -23.44 -21.68
C SER A 787 0.86 -24.12 -20.32
N ALA A 788 -0.15 -24.29 -19.49
CA ALA A 788 0.01 -24.81 -18.14
C ALA A 788 0.47 -26.25 -18.11
N ALA A 789 -0.14 -27.12 -18.93
CA ALA A 789 0.21 -28.54 -18.97
C ALA A 789 1.51 -28.82 -19.72
N SER A 790 1.87 -28.00 -20.71
CA SER A 790 3.11 -28.15 -21.48
C SER A 790 4.31 -27.44 -20.84
N GLY A 791 4.08 -26.40 -20.04
CA GLY A 791 5.12 -25.50 -19.52
C GLY A 791 5.65 -24.48 -20.53
N LEU A 792 5.01 -24.36 -21.69
CA LEU A 792 5.36 -23.42 -22.75
C LEU A 792 4.91 -22.00 -22.39
N PRO A 793 5.62 -20.95 -22.85
CA PRO A 793 5.25 -19.57 -22.59
C PRO A 793 4.04 -19.13 -23.41
N GLN A 794 3.27 -18.19 -22.83
CA GLN A 794 2.08 -17.62 -23.45
C GLN A 794 1.99 -16.13 -23.11
N VAL A 795 1.97 -15.25 -24.12
CA VAL A 795 1.63 -13.85 -23.95
C VAL A 795 0.14 -13.64 -24.19
N THR A 796 -0.49 -12.86 -23.32
CA THR A 796 -1.90 -12.45 -23.47
C THR A 796 -1.96 -10.94 -23.66
N VAL A 797 -2.74 -10.48 -24.65
CA VAL A 797 -2.90 -9.06 -24.97
C VAL A 797 -4.38 -8.73 -25.22
N PRO A 798 -4.78 -7.47 -24.99
CA PRO A 798 -6.15 -7.03 -25.27
C PRO A 798 -6.55 -7.26 -26.73
N ALA A 799 -7.74 -7.80 -26.95
CA ALA A 799 -8.31 -8.04 -28.27
C ALA A 799 -9.66 -7.34 -28.48
N GLY A 800 -9.85 -6.19 -27.87
CA GLY A 800 -11.05 -5.34 -28.02
C GLY A 800 -12.16 -5.68 -27.05
N PHE A 801 -13.38 -5.32 -27.45
CA PHE A 801 -14.56 -5.39 -26.58
C PHE A 801 -15.74 -6.01 -27.35
N ILE A 802 -16.28 -7.10 -26.87
CA ILE A 802 -17.52 -7.69 -27.36
C ILE A 802 -18.67 -6.76 -27.00
N GLY A 803 -19.52 -6.46 -27.98
CA GLY A 803 -20.64 -5.53 -27.81
C GLY A 803 -20.23 -4.12 -27.37
N GLY A 804 -18.95 -3.74 -27.55
CA GLY A 804 -18.39 -2.47 -27.10
C GLY A 804 -18.20 -2.33 -25.58
N ARG A 805 -18.60 -3.34 -24.79
CA ARG A 805 -18.65 -3.33 -23.32
C ARG A 805 -17.71 -4.34 -22.66
N TYR A 806 -17.66 -5.56 -23.15
CA TYR A 806 -16.98 -6.68 -22.50
C TYR A 806 -15.56 -6.85 -23.02
N PRO A 807 -14.52 -6.55 -22.23
CA PRO A 807 -13.15 -6.72 -22.67
C PRO A 807 -12.82 -8.19 -22.88
N VAL A 808 -12.04 -8.48 -23.91
CA VAL A 808 -11.55 -9.81 -24.25
C VAL A 808 -10.10 -9.75 -24.69
N GLY A 809 -9.39 -10.87 -24.55
CA GLY A 809 -7.98 -11.00 -24.89
C GLY A 809 -7.73 -12.17 -25.83
N ILE A 810 -6.56 -12.13 -26.46
CA ILE A 810 -5.98 -13.26 -27.19
C ILE A 810 -4.71 -13.73 -26.51
N SER A 811 -4.41 -15.00 -26.69
CA SER A 811 -3.16 -15.62 -26.27
C SER A 811 -2.35 -16.10 -27.46
N LEU A 812 -1.03 -15.85 -27.40
CA LEU A 812 -0.05 -16.36 -28.32
C LEU A 812 0.90 -17.29 -27.57
N LEU A 813 0.93 -18.59 -27.96
CA LEU A 813 1.78 -19.62 -27.37
C LEU A 813 3.00 -19.85 -28.24
N GLY A 814 4.19 -19.93 -27.61
CA GLY A 814 5.46 -20.22 -28.31
C GLY A 814 6.14 -21.49 -27.82
N ARG A 815 7.37 -21.70 -28.27
CA ARG A 815 8.25 -22.76 -27.78
C ARG A 815 8.82 -22.40 -26.41
N MET A 816 9.42 -23.35 -25.75
CA MET A 816 10.24 -23.09 -24.55
C MET A 816 11.25 -21.97 -24.84
N TRP A 817 11.33 -20.97 -23.97
CA TRP A 817 12.24 -19.82 -24.04
C TRP A 817 11.96 -18.82 -25.17
N ASP A 818 10.81 -18.93 -25.85
CA ASP A 818 10.35 -17.96 -26.84
C ASP A 818 9.70 -16.69 -26.17
N ASP A 819 9.85 -16.52 -24.86
CA ASP A 819 9.21 -15.43 -24.11
C ASP A 819 9.41 -14.05 -24.73
N ARG A 820 10.66 -13.71 -25.12
CA ARG A 820 10.98 -12.46 -25.81
C ARG A 820 10.24 -12.34 -27.14
N ARG A 821 10.26 -13.41 -27.95
CA ARG A 821 9.59 -13.43 -29.26
C ARG A 821 8.10 -13.23 -29.13
N LEU A 822 7.48 -13.84 -28.13
CA LEU A 822 6.06 -13.65 -27.84
C LEU A 822 5.73 -12.21 -27.41
N LEU A 823 6.59 -11.59 -26.60
CA LEU A 823 6.45 -10.18 -26.26
C LEU A 823 6.61 -9.27 -27.50
N GLU A 824 7.50 -9.59 -28.43
CA GLU A 824 7.63 -8.87 -29.70
C GLU A 824 6.35 -8.98 -30.55
N LEU A 825 5.79 -10.19 -30.69
CA LEU A 825 4.52 -10.40 -31.41
C LEU A 825 3.36 -9.67 -30.70
N GLY A 826 3.26 -9.78 -29.37
CA GLY A 826 2.27 -9.08 -28.57
C GLY A 826 2.37 -7.57 -28.70
N ALA A 827 3.58 -7.00 -28.62
CA ALA A 827 3.80 -5.56 -28.77
C ALA A 827 3.48 -5.05 -30.17
N ALA A 828 3.81 -5.84 -31.20
CA ALA A 828 3.47 -5.51 -32.59
C ALA A 828 1.95 -5.49 -32.80
N TYR A 829 1.21 -6.47 -32.25
CA TYR A 829 -0.25 -6.52 -32.29
C TYR A 829 -0.88 -5.38 -31.51
N GLU A 830 -0.42 -5.14 -30.25
CA GLU A 830 -0.88 -4.02 -29.41
C GLU A 830 -0.74 -2.67 -30.13
N ARG A 831 0.41 -2.43 -30.77
CA ARG A 831 0.67 -1.18 -31.50
C ARG A 831 -0.20 -1.03 -32.76
N ALA A 832 -0.46 -2.13 -33.47
CA ALA A 832 -1.29 -2.14 -34.66
C ALA A 832 -2.78 -1.89 -34.35
N THR A 833 -3.27 -2.36 -33.20
CA THR A 833 -4.70 -2.39 -32.91
C THR A 833 -5.14 -1.41 -31.83
N ARG A 834 -4.30 -1.14 -30.82
CA ARG A 834 -4.58 -0.24 -29.69
C ARG A 834 -5.92 -0.52 -29.01
N HIS A 835 -6.20 -1.78 -28.76
CA HIS A 835 -7.50 -2.24 -28.24
C HIS A 835 -7.80 -1.85 -26.80
N ARG A 836 -6.75 -1.56 -25.99
CA ARG A 836 -6.97 -1.14 -24.62
C ARG A 836 -7.75 0.18 -24.57
N ARG A 837 -8.72 0.23 -23.66
CA ARG A 837 -9.47 1.43 -23.28
C ARG A 837 -9.47 1.53 -21.75
N PRO A 838 -9.38 2.74 -21.18
CA PRO A 838 -9.56 2.90 -19.74
C PRO A 838 -10.98 2.52 -19.33
N PRO A 839 -11.17 1.97 -18.12
CA PRO A 839 -12.51 1.74 -17.59
C PRO A 839 -13.21 3.08 -17.29
N ALA A 840 -14.49 3.20 -17.68
CA ALA A 840 -15.28 4.40 -17.39
C ALA A 840 -15.69 4.52 -15.91
N THR A 841 -15.45 3.47 -15.12
CA THR A 841 -15.73 3.42 -13.68
C THR A 841 -14.77 4.27 -12.85
N VAL A 842 -13.67 4.73 -13.41
CA VAL A 842 -12.64 5.57 -12.80
C VAL A 842 -12.25 6.72 -13.74
N LYS A 843 -11.79 7.83 -13.13
CA LYS A 843 -11.36 9.03 -13.89
C LYS A 843 -9.91 9.38 -13.53
#